data_5110dd13428ec87aa8a3006678673002
#
_entry.id   5110dd13428ec87aa8a3006678673002
#
_cell.length_a   1.000
_cell.length_b   1.000
_cell.length_c   1.000
_cell.angle_alpha   90.00
_cell.angle_beta   90.00
_cell.angle_gamma   90.00
#
_symmetry.space_group_name_H-M   'P 1'
#
loop_
_entity.id
_entity.type
_entity.pdbx_description
1 polymer ?
#
loop_
_entity_poly.entity_id
_entity_poly.type
_entity_poly.pdbx_seq_one_letter_code
_entity_poly.pdbx_strand_id
1 'polypeptide(L)'
;MTVNRRLLPQSTAAVLCVLAVVIASIVLIPAQRAFAAGTTYYVSTNGSDSNAGTTSSAPWRSLTKVNSTTFQPGDIIRFEAGDSWTGQLWPKGSGVDGSPISIDSYGTGAKPKIAGQGTVGDAVRLNNQQYWEIRNLDVSNAVPTGTTDGSKLGDFRGIGVHGDNGQTLHHFVIDSVDVHDVTGEVKWVGGSTANNKPGISFAQGWDRSKDTGGIAFLTSVQDITAPGAPTVLDGITVENSTIKNTSFSGIVTKQYAGDAPGAVYTGWGKRATATDPAYTPYTNVTFRGNYITQANTPYGCNGIYLTGVRGGLIEGNVIDRVGVSGVETNMADNVTVQHNEIMGTHLSSGGADQNGLDPDIGTTNQVFQYNYLHDNGDGILLCACNSAVKFGSVILRYNVVTGSSRWTLHLSQSAGTTADIYNNTFYNTAAAAMVDGGVTSPGKATLTNNLFGSTKDATFRLESSIIYTNNGYSDTLSSLPETTPKKGNPLFVNAAVTGPYGDENGPRLDTAANFALQAGSPFVDAGVTVVNNGGLDFAGATVPLGSAPEIGAFERGAPNIAFTDTFDSLPTGTLTNGTNGWRVISTNNDISVVETPSATDKSVRLTRTVDGGGTDGTNLARLFSTPLQGLVTIDAQVMRNDTQAGWFGLPYVYNSSGVQAVSVAFARGQIHAYQGTTDTVLGTYTNGKWYRITLTVDTVNQRFDLDIDGERILTDATFRTSMPGIAKIAWYSNGGERGSVHVDDVRIARGPAYGQ
;
A
#
# COMPACT_ATOMS: atom_id res chain seq x y z
N MET A 1 62.01 -64.83 -4.04
CA MET A 1 60.99 -65.12 -3.00
C MET A 1 60.02 -63.92 -3.05
N THR A 2 58.87 -64.13 -3.60
CA THR A 2 57.85 -63.13 -3.95
C THR A 2 56.81 -63.11 -2.80
N VAL A 3 56.56 -61.95 -2.17
CA VAL A 3 55.49 -61.77 -1.17
C VAL A 3 54.37 -60.97 -1.77
N ASN A 4 53.28 -61.67 -2.02
CA ASN A 4 52.00 -61.07 -2.47
C ASN A 4 51.34 -60.27 -1.33
N ARG A 5 51.11 -58.95 -1.53
CA ARG A 5 50.19 -58.19 -0.73
C ARG A 5 48.82 -58.08 -1.48
N ARG A 6 47.81 -58.69 -0.90
CA ARG A 6 46.41 -58.52 -1.35
C ARG A 6 45.91 -57.14 -0.91
N LEU A 7 45.41 -56.33 -1.88
CA LEU A 7 44.64 -55.11 -1.69
C LEU A 7 43.21 -55.52 -1.32
N LEU A 8 42.71 -54.99 -0.22
CA LEU A 8 41.27 -55.01 0.15
C LEU A 8 40.56 -53.86 -0.59
N PRO A 9 39.30 -54.00 -1.00
CA PRO A 9 38.65 -53.02 -1.85
C PRO A 9 38.18 -51.80 -1.04
N GLN A 10 38.48 -50.64 -1.57
CA GLN A 10 38.14 -49.28 -1.03
C GLN A 10 36.66 -48.91 -1.05
N SER A 11 35.75 -49.83 -1.34
CA SER A 11 34.33 -49.48 -1.58
C SER A 11 33.43 -49.48 -0.34
N THR A 12 33.87 -50.03 0.80
CA THR A 12 33.03 -50.09 2.01
C THR A 12 33.19 -48.90 2.96
N ALA A 13 34.27 -48.16 2.87
CA ALA A 13 34.50 -46.97 3.72
C ALA A 13 33.73 -45.73 3.23
N ALA A 14 33.48 -45.64 1.92
CA ALA A 14 32.76 -44.51 1.33
C ALA A 14 31.24 -44.55 1.62
N VAL A 15 30.65 -45.74 1.71
CA VAL A 15 29.23 -45.92 2.01
C VAL A 15 28.89 -45.60 3.47
N LEU A 16 29.78 -45.92 4.40
CA LEU A 16 29.57 -45.58 5.80
C LEU A 16 29.72 -44.07 6.11
N CYS A 17 30.60 -43.37 5.41
CA CYS A 17 30.71 -41.90 5.55
C CYS A 17 29.52 -41.14 4.96
N VAL A 18 28.95 -41.62 3.85
CA VAL A 18 27.76 -40.99 3.26
C VAL A 18 26.50 -41.21 4.11
N LEU A 19 26.38 -42.43 4.73
CA LEU A 19 25.25 -42.68 5.62
C LEU A 19 25.37 -41.89 6.94
N ALA A 20 26.56 -41.66 7.47
CA ALA A 20 26.79 -40.84 8.67
C ALA A 20 26.50 -39.34 8.41
N VAL A 21 26.80 -38.82 7.21
CA VAL A 21 26.50 -37.43 6.84
C VAL A 21 25.00 -37.23 6.58
N VAL A 22 24.30 -38.21 5.99
CA VAL A 22 22.84 -38.13 5.77
C VAL A 22 22.08 -38.27 7.10
N ILE A 23 22.54 -39.07 8.06
CA ILE A 23 21.93 -39.20 9.39
C ILE A 23 22.20 -37.94 10.25
N ALA A 24 23.38 -37.31 10.12
CA ALA A 24 23.68 -36.03 10.81
C ALA A 24 22.91 -34.84 10.24
N SER A 25 22.49 -34.90 8.96
CA SER A 25 21.67 -33.84 8.35
C SER A 25 20.17 -33.94 8.72
N ILE A 26 19.71 -35.06 9.27
CA ILE A 26 18.31 -35.26 9.66
C ILE A 26 18.04 -34.83 11.11
N VAL A 27 19.09 -34.57 11.91
CA VAL A 27 18.93 -34.25 13.36
C VAL A 27 18.98 -32.76 13.68
N LEU A 28 19.04 -31.86 12.67
CA LEU A 28 19.01 -30.42 12.87
C LEU A 28 17.77 -29.77 12.24
N ILE A 29 16.60 -30.39 12.39
CA ILE A 29 15.36 -29.63 12.36
C ILE A 29 15.23 -29.02 13.76
N PRO A 30 15.31 -27.69 13.94
CA PRO A 30 15.00 -27.09 15.22
C PRO A 30 13.60 -27.56 15.58
N ALA A 31 13.42 -28.18 16.72
CA ALA A 31 12.10 -28.51 17.22
C ALA A 31 11.30 -27.19 17.25
N GLN A 32 10.33 -27.03 16.35
CA GLN A 32 9.37 -25.96 16.49
C GLN A 32 8.75 -26.12 17.87
N ARG A 33 9.03 -25.17 18.75
CA ARG A 33 8.35 -25.11 20.04
C ARG A 33 6.87 -24.94 19.74
N ALA A 34 6.10 -26.00 19.95
CA ALA A 34 4.65 -25.85 19.97
C ALA A 34 4.32 -24.99 21.17
N PHE A 35 3.98 -23.73 20.91
CA PHE A 35 3.40 -22.89 21.95
C PHE A 35 2.00 -23.42 22.25
N ALA A 36 1.61 -23.41 23.53
CA ALA A 36 0.23 -23.67 23.91
C ALA A 36 -0.67 -22.66 23.18
N ALA A 37 -1.86 -23.09 22.76
CA ALA A 37 -2.84 -22.16 22.20
C ALA A 37 -3.09 -21.03 23.20
N GLY A 38 -3.01 -19.77 22.72
CA GLY A 38 -3.22 -18.60 23.57
C GLY A 38 -4.64 -18.57 24.16
N THR A 39 -4.80 -17.85 25.24
CA THR A 39 -6.09 -17.65 25.90
C THR A 39 -6.78 -16.43 25.32
N THR A 40 -8.07 -16.53 25.05
CA THR A 40 -8.90 -15.37 24.69
C THR A 40 -9.52 -14.77 25.95
N TYR A 41 -9.31 -13.49 26.17
CA TYR A 41 -9.90 -12.70 27.24
C TYR A 41 -10.93 -11.73 26.67
N TYR A 42 -12.06 -11.59 27.36
CA TYR A 42 -13.19 -10.73 26.98
C TYR A 42 -13.32 -9.59 27.96
N VAL A 43 -13.58 -8.39 27.44
CA VAL A 43 -13.71 -7.14 28.23
C VAL A 43 -14.98 -6.43 27.80
N SER A 44 -15.87 -6.12 28.78
CA SER A 44 -17.13 -5.39 28.56
C SER A 44 -17.43 -4.49 29.74
N THR A 45 -18.00 -3.33 29.48
CA THR A 45 -18.44 -2.39 30.56
C THR A 45 -19.50 -3.00 31.46
N ASN A 46 -20.20 -4.03 31.01
CA ASN A 46 -21.16 -4.81 31.79
C ASN A 46 -20.53 -6.00 32.54
N GLY A 47 -19.22 -6.18 32.40
CA GLY A 47 -18.46 -7.26 33.04
C GLY A 47 -18.14 -7.04 34.51
N SER A 48 -17.26 -7.89 35.03
CA SER A 48 -16.72 -7.77 36.40
C SER A 48 -15.25 -8.19 36.44
N ASP A 49 -14.40 -7.41 37.11
CA ASP A 49 -12.97 -7.73 37.25
C ASP A 49 -12.69 -8.96 38.12
N SER A 50 -13.73 -9.46 38.83
CA SER A 50 -13.68 -10.72 39.55
C SER A 50 -13.90 -11.96 38.67
N ASN A 51 -14.36 -11.78 37.43
CA ASN A 51 -14.55 -12.86 36.48
C ASN A 51 -13.20 -13.40 36.00
N ALA A 52 -13.18 -14.64 35.48
CA ALA A 52 -12.02 -15.17 34.80
C ALA A 52 -11.68 -14.44 33.50
N GLY A 53 -12.68 -13.85 32.86
CA GLY A 53 -12.56 -13.12 31.60
C GLY A 53 -12.41 -13.99 30.35
N THR A 54 -12.43 -15.33 30.48
CA THR A 54 -12.14 -16.27 29.40
C THR A 54 -13.35 -16.66 28.57
N THR A 55 -14.52 -16.10 28.86
CA THR A 55 -15.74 -16.27 28.07
C THR A 55 -16.47 -14.94 27.89
N SER A 56 -17.17 -14.78 26.77
CA SER A 56 -17.97 -13.58 26.52
C SER A 56 -19.17 -13.40 27.45
N SER A 57 -19.60 -14.45 28.14
CA SER A 57 -20.67 -14.40 29.16
C SER A 57 -20.18 -13.99 30.55
N ALA A 58 -18.87 -13.99 30.78
CA ALA A 58 -18.25 -13.57 32.04
C ALA A 58 -16.99 -12.72 31.79
N PRO A 59 -17.13 -11.56 31.11
CA PRO A 59 -16.02 -10.71 30.73
C PRO A 59 -15.44 -9.93 31.93
N TRP A 60 -14.22 -9.44 31.79
CA TRP A 60 -13.68 -8.39 32.66
C TRP A 60 -14.40 -7.06 32.38
N ARG A 61 -14.19 -6.09 33.28
CA ARG A 61 -14.87 -4.80 33.15
C ARG A 61 -13.94 -3.65 32.77
N SER A 62 -12.78 -3.57 33.39
CA SER A 62 -12.01 -2.33 33.39
C SER A 62 -10.66 -2.43 32.68
N LEU A 63 -10.16 -1.30 32.15
CA LEU A 63 -8.78 -1.17 31.69
C LEU A 63 -7.78 -1.48 32.80
N THR A 64 -8.09 -1.18 34.06
CA THR A 64 -7.24 -1.51 35.20
C THR A 64 -6.96 -3.00 35.30
N LYS A 65 -7.97 -3.84 35.09
CA LYS A 65 -7.81 -5.29 35.07
C LYS A 65 -6.93 -5.74 33.92
N VAL A 66 -7.16 -5.23 32.72
CA VAL A 66 -6.34 -5.52 31.53
C VAL A 66 -4.90 -5.09 31.77
N ASN A 67 -4.68 -3.85 32.23
CA ASN A 67 -3.36 -3.26 32.43
C ASN A 67 -2.53 -3.97 33.53
N SER A 68 -3.19 -4.63 34.48
CA SER A 68 -2.54 -5.39 35.55
C SER A 68 -2.22 -6.84 35.17
N THR A 69 -2.72 -7.29 34.02
CA THR A 69 -2.52 -8.67 33.54
C THR A 69 -1.29 -8.71 32.63
N THR A 70 -0.44 -9.73 32.83
CA THR A 70 0.68 -10.04 31.91
C THR A 70 0.26 -11.15 30.98
N PHE A 71 0.04 -10.80 29.70
CA PHE A 71 -0.39 -11.71 28.66
C PHE A 71 0.77 -12.56 28.15
N GLN A 72 0.44 -13.74 27.63
CA GLN A 72 1.39 -14.72 27.12
C GLN A 72 1.32 -14.77 25.57
N PRO A 73 2.36 -15.30 24.90
CA PRO A 73 2.33 -15.47 23.44
C PRO A 73 1.07 -16.20 22.97
N GLY A 74 0.39 -15.60 21.98
CA GLY A 74 -0.85 -16.11 21.40
C GLY A 74 -2.14 -15.68 22.13
N ASP A 75 -2.06 -14.96 23.24
CA ASP A 75 -3.24 -14.44 23.94
C ASP A 75 -3.96 -13.39 23.10
N ILE A 76 -5.29 -13.36 23.21
CA ILE A 76 -6.18 -12.42 22.53
C ILE A 76 -7.00 -11.65 23.56
N ILE A 77 -7.01 -10.33 23.48
CA ILE A 77 -7.82 -9.45 24.33
C ILE A 77 -8.95 -8.89 23.47
N ARG A 78 -10.20 -9.27 23.74
CA ARG A 78 -11.35 -8.83 22.96
C ARG A 78 -12.23 -7.86 23.73
N PHE A 79 -12.41 -6.66 23.18
CA PHE A 79 -13.29 -5.63 23.72
C PHE A 79 -14.68 -5.71 23.06
N GLU A 80 -15.74 -5.51 23.84
CA GLU A 80 -17.10 -5.57 23.34
C GLU A 80 -17.42 -4.38 22.42
N ALA A 81 -17.91 -4.65 21.23
CA ALA A 81 -18.35 -3.65 20.27
C ALA A 81 -19.47 -2.79 20.86
N GLY A 82 -19.39 -1.46 20.66
CA GLY A 82 -20.33 -0.49 21.22
C GLY A 82 -19.98 0.02 22.60
N ASP A 83 -19.06 -0.61 23.31
CA ASP A 83 -18.60 -0.17 24.63
C ASP A 83 -17.50 0.91 24.54
N SER A 84 -17.34 1.68 25.64
CA SER A 84 -16.34 2.75 25.72
C SER A 84 -15.65 2.77 27.07
N TRP A 85 -14.32 2.91 27.05
CA TRP A 85 -13.48 3.03 28.22
C TRP A 85 -12.72 4.36 28.20
N THR A 86 -12.63 5.00 29.38
CA THR A 86 -11.85 6.22 29.58
C THR A 86 -10.51 5.90 30.24
N GLY A 87 -9.43 6.51 29.75
CA GLY A 87 -8.08 6.36 30.29
C GLY A 87 -7.14 5.65 29.30
N GLN A 88 -6.06 5.10 29.84
CA GLN A 88 -5.01 4.43 29.06
C GLN A 88 -5.21 2.91 29.05
N LEU A 89 -5.20 2.32 27.86
CA LEU A 89 -5.00 0.89 27.66
C LEU A 89 -3.50 0.60 27.52
N TRP A 90 -2.94 -0.10 28.49
CA TRP A 90 -1.51 -0.46 28.53
C TRP A 90 -1.32 -1.90 29.03
N PRO A 91 -1.67 -2.92 28.24
CA PRO A 91 -1.49 -4.32 28.58
C PRO A 91 0.00 -4.67 28.70
N LYS A 92 0.32 -5.74 29.42
CA LYS A 92 1.69 -6.19 29.66
C LYS A 92 1.97 -7.53 28.98
N GLY A 93 3.24 -7.85 28.82
CA GLY A 93 3.70 -9.07 28.14
C GLY A 93 4.17 -8.81 26.72
N SER A 94 4.75 -9.82 26.13
CA SER A 94 5.18 -9.84 24.71
C SER A 94 4.82 -11.16 24.09
N GLY A 95 4.43 -11.14 22.83
CA GLY A 95 4.31 -12.32 22.00
C GLY A 95 5.68 -12.83 21.56
N VAL A 96 5.67 -13.79 20.66
CA VAL A 96 6.86 -14.31 19.98
C VAL A 96 6.53 -14.54 18.50
N ASP A 97 7.53 -14.80 17.70
CA ASP A 97 7.35 -15.14 16.29
C ASP A 97 6.34 -16.28 16.10
N GLY A 98 5.37 -16.06 15.23
CA GLY A 98 4.25 -16.99 14.98
C GLY A 98 3.19 -17.08 16.08
N SER A 99 3.32 -16.32 17.19
CA SER A 99 2.34 -16.27 18.29
C SER A 99 2.28 -14.87 18.91
N PRO A 100 1.85 -13.83 18.16
CA PRO A 100 1.68 -12.48 18.69
C PRO A 100 0.59 -12.44 19.75
N ILE A 101 0.62 -11.41 20.59
CA ILE A 101 -0.52 -11.04 21.44
C ILE A 101 -1.37 -10.05 20.64
N SER A 102 -2.70 -10.24 20.65
CA SER A 102 -3.59 -9.37 19.89
C SER A 102 -4.66 -8.70 20.74
N ILE A 103 -4.99 -7.47 20.35
CA ILE A 103 -6.18 -6.76 20.78
C ILE A 103 -7.15 -6.73 19.61
N ASP A 104 -8.42 -7.06 19.87
CA ASP A 104 -9.46 -7.11 18.86
C ASP A 104 -10.83 -6.80 19.47
N SER A 105 -11.88 -6.76 18.67
CA SER A 105 -13.27 -6.61 19.11
C SER A 105 -14.03 -7.93 19.12
N TYR A 106 -15.19 -7.96 19.79
CA TYR A 106 -16.18 -9.01 19.67
C TYR A 106 -17.60 -8.44 19.77
N GLY A 107 -18.58 -9.22 19.34
CA GLY A 107 -19.96 -8.77 19.27
C GLY A 107 -20.24 -7.98 17.99
N THR A 108 -21.37 -7.29 17.96
CA THR A 108 -21.83 -6.47 16.83
C THR A 108 -22.08 -5.05 17.26
N GLY A 109 -21.70 -4.09 16.45
CA GLY A 109 -21.86 -2.65 16.76
C GLY A 109 -20.65 -1.83 16.29
N ALA A 110 -20.56 -0.61 16.78
CA ALA A 110 -19.41 0.26 16.52
C ALA A 110 -18.15 -0.33 17.19
N LYS A 111 -16.98 0.01 16.67
CA LYS A 111 -15.70 -0.38 17.28
C LYS A 111 -15.65 0.02 18.76
N PRO A 112 -15.11 -0.82 19.63
CA PRO A 112 -14.93 -0.48 21.06
C PRO A 112 -14.00 0.72 21.20
N LYS A 113 -14.38 1.67 22.08
CA LYS A 113 -13.71 2.96 22.19
C LYS A 113 -12.77 3.05 23.38
N ILE A 114 -11.53 3.47 23.11
CA ILE A 114 -10.55 3.86 24.14
C ILE A 114 -10.32 5.37 24.07
N ALA A 115 -10.78 6.10 25.07
CA ALA A 115 -10.76 7.56 25.12
C ALA A 115 -9.76 8.08 26.19
N GLY A 116 -8.61 8.59 25.75
CA GLY A 116 -7.59 9.15 26.64
C GLY A 116 -7.98 10.50 27.26
N GLN A 117 -8.87 11.25 26.63
CA GLN A 117 -9.42 12.55 27.07
C GLN A 117 -8.38 13.63 27.38
N GLY A 118 -7.19 13.58 26.74
CA GLY A 118 -6.10 14.51 27.02
C GLY A 118 -5.57 14.44 28.46
N THR A 119 -5.78 13.31 29.13
CA THR A 119 -5.31 13.10 30.53
C THR A 119 -4.17 12.09 30.62
N VAL A 120 -3.91 11.37 29.50
CA VAL A 120 -2.84 10.37 29.38
C VAL A 120 -2.02 10.65 28.12
N GLY A 121 -0.72 10.33 28.14
CA GLY A 121 0.16 10.56 26.99
C GLY A 121 -0.28 9.75 25.78
N ASP A 122 -0.61 8.48 25.98
CA ASP A 122 -1.12 7.57 24.94
C ASP A 122 -2.47 7.00 25.37
N ALA A 123 -3.46 6.99 24.51
CA ALA A 123 -4.71 6.30 24.83
C ALA A 123 -4.51 4.77 24.79
N VAL A 124 -3.76 4.28 23.80
CA VAL A 124 -3.26 2.90 23.77
C VAL A 124 -1.73 2.93 23.77
N ARG A 125 -1.11 2.16 24.67
CA ARG A 125 0.34 2.18 24.88
C ARG A 125 0.95 0.79 24.85
N LEU A 126 2.05 0.66 24.13
CA LEU A 126 3.02 -0.42 24.25
C LEU A 126 4.38 0.19 24.67
N ASN A 127 5.13 -0.45 25.55
CA ASN A 127 6.45 0.04 25.99
C ASN A 127 7.41 -1.11 26.27
N ASN A 128 8.50 -1.19 25.51
CA ASN A 128 9.47 -2.29 25.55
C ASN A 128 8.84 -3.67 25.34
N GLN A 129 7.77 -3.72 24.54
CA GLN A 129 7.01 -4.92 24.20
C GLN A 129 7.21 -5.22 22.74
N GLN A 130 6.97 -6.47 22.33
CA GLN A 130 7.10 -6.90 20.95
C GLN A 130 6.07 -7.99 20.61
N TYR A 131 5.86 -8.24 19.30
CA TYR A 131 4.88 -9.17 18.75
C TYR A 131 3.47 -8.86 19.26
N TRP A 132 3.01 -7.66 18.90
CA TRP A 132 1.67 -7.15 19.20
C TRP A 132 0.90 -6.79 17.94
N GLU A 133 -0.38 -7.12 17.95
CA GLU A 133 -1.34 -6.76 16.93
C GLU A 133 -2.54 -6.03 17.55
N ILE A 134 -2.86 -4.83 17.06
CA ILE A 134 -3.96 -3.99 17.55
C ILE A 134 -4.95 -3.82 16.41
N ARG A 135 -6.18 -4.32 16.60
CA ARG A 135 -7.20 -4.34 15.56
C ARG A 135 -8.54 -3.83 16.08
N ASN A 136 -9.35 -3.30 15.15
CA ASN A 136 -10.77 -3.02 15.33
C ASN A 136 -11.09 -2.17 16.57
N LEU A 137 -10.30 -1.15 16.88
CA LEU A 137 -10.52 -0.18 17.96
C LEU A 137 -10.87 1.20 17.41
N ASP A 138 -11.69 1.95 18.14
CA ASP A 138 -11.87 3.39 18.06
C ASP A 138 -11.00 4.04 19.17
N VAL A 139 -10.10 4.95 18.80
CA VAL A 139 -9.12 5.53 19.73
C VAL A 139 -9.09 7.04 19.61
N SER A 140 -9.25 7.75 20.74
CA SER A 140 -9.16 9.20 20.78
C SER A 140 -8.39 9.71 21.99
N ASN A 141 -7.75 10.89 21.87
CA ASN A 141 -7.03 11.50 22.98
C ASN A 141 -7.11 13.03 22.90
N ALA A 142 -8.33 13.56 22.91
CA ALA A 142 -8.61 14.97 22.81
C ALA A 142 -8.63 15.64 24.17
N VAL A 143 -8.00 16.80 24.30
CA VAL A 143 -8.21 17.67 25.48
C VAL A 143 -9.66 18.18 25.49
N PRO A 144 -10.22 18.51 26.67
CA PRO A 144 -11.58 19.03 26.77
C PRO A 144 -11.80 20.25 25.86
N THR A 145 -12.98 20.35 25.27
CA THR A 145 -13.39 21.48 24.43
C THR A 145 -13.20 22.81 25.19
N GLY A 146 -12.64 23.81 24.54
CA GLY A 146 -12.36 25.12 25.12
C GLY A 146 -10.96 25.26 25.74
N THR A 147 -10.12 24.22 25.72
CA THR A 147 -8.70 24.33 26.03
C THR A 147 -8.01 25.05 24.89
N THR A 148 -7.74 26.36 25.10
CA THR A 148 -7.07 27.20 24.08
C THR A 148 -5.67 27.60 24.50
N ASP A 149 -5.27 27.28 25.72
CA ASP A 149 -3.94 27.54 26.25
C ASP A 149 -2.99 26.45 25.87
N GLY A 150 -2.07 26.74 24.95
CA GLY A 150 -1.05 25.82 24.47
C GLY A 150 -0.19 25.21 25.58
N SER A 151 -0.05 25.88 26.75
CA SER A 151 0.69 25.33 27.88
C SER A 151 0.04 24.11 28.52
N LYS A 152 -1.23 23.83 28.21
CA LYS A 152 -1.98 22.66 28.69
C LYS A 152 -1.97 21.49 27.72
N LEU A 153 -1.46 21.69 26.51
CA LEU A 153 -1.27 20.62 25.59
C LEU A 153 0.01 19.88 25.96
N GLY A 154 -0.05 18.55 25.97
CA GLY A 154 1.08 17.66 26.21
C GLY A 154 1.46 16.89 24.96
N ASP A 155 2.33 15.91 25.11
CA ASP A 155 2.66 14.96 24.07
C ASP A 155 1.59 13.87 24.01
N PHE A 156 0.46 14.18 23.38
CA PHE A 156 -0.66 13.27 23.29
C PHE A 156 -0.62 12.48 21.99
N ARG A 157 -0.92 11.19 22.12
CA ARG A 157 -1.01 10.24 21.00
C ARG A 157 -2.26 9.39 21.14
N GLY A 158 -2.78 8.94 20.01
CA GLY A 158 -3.82 7.92 20.00
C GLY A 158 -3.21 6.57 20.41
N ILE A 159 -2.36 6.01 19.54
CA ILE A 159 -1.63 4.76 19.80
C ILE A 159 -0.14 5.08 19.83
N GLY A 160 0.53 4.78 20.96
CA GLY A 160 1.97 4.95 21.13
C GLY A 160 2.70 3.63 21.32
N VAL A 161 3.66 3.33 20.44
CA VAL A 161 4.60 2.22 20.58
C VAL A 161 5.95 2.80 20.96
N HIS A 162 6.40 2.47 22.16
CA HIS A 162 7.60 3.02 22.77
C HIS A 162 8.66 1.95 23.04
N GLY A 163 9.92 2.36 23.05
CA GLY A 163 11.03 1.53 23.48
C GLY A 163 12.24 2.35 23.93
N ASP A 164 12.85 1.96 25.05
CA ASP A 164 13.99 2.63 25.65
C ASP A 164 15.01 1.65 26.28
N ASN A 165 14.98 0.37 25.89
CA ASN A 165 15.78 -0.69 26.48
C ASN A 165 17.04 -1.06 25.66
N GLY A 166 17.30 -0.36 24.55
CA GLY A 166 18.46 -0.60 23.69
C GLY A 166 18.42 -1.91 22.88
N GLN A 167 17.25 -2.53 22.75
CA GLN A 167 17.06 -3.78 22.02
C GLN A 167 16.33 -3.57 20.69
N THR A 168 16.37 -4.57 19.82
CA THR A 168 15.45 -4.63 18.67
C THR A 168 14.17 -5.31 19.13
N LEU A 169 13.04 -4.63 18.92
CA LEU A 169 11.69 -5.12 19.24
C LEU A 169 10.97 -5.40 17.91
N HIS A 170 10.30 -6.53 17.83
CA HIS A 170 9.79 -7.06 16.57
C HIS A 170 8.27 -7.10 16.50
N HIS A 171 7.73 -6.97 15.29
CA HIS A 171 6.35 -7.24 14.88
C HIS A 171 5.30 -6.40 15.60
N PHE A 172 4.92 -5.30 14.96
CA PHE A 172 3.84 -4.41 15.38
C PHE A 172 2.87 -4.25 14.23
N VAL A 173 1.64 -4.72 14.40
CA VAL A 173 0.56 -4.58 13.41
C VAL A 173 -0.55 -3.75 14.02
N ILE A 174 -0.90 -2.65 13.36
CA ILE A 174 -2.05 -1.82 13.68
C ILE A 174 -2.95 -1.85 12.44
N ASP A 175 -4.11 -2.46 12.55
CA ASP A 175 -4.97 -2.79 11.42
C ASP A 175 -6.43 -2.46 11.72
N SER A 176 -7.11 -1.83 10.78
CA SER A 176 -8.56 -1.56 10.87
C SER A 176 -8.95 -0.77 12.13
N VAL A 177 -8.12 0.19 12.55
CA VAL A 177 -8.41 1.08 13.68
C VAL A 177 -8.95 2.43 13.20
N ASP A 178 -9.78 3.07 14.03
CA ASP A 178 -10.18 4.47 13.87
C ASP A 178 -9.48 5.30 14.95
N VAL A 179 -8.49 6.11 14.55
CA VAL A 179 -7.78 7.01 15.46
C VAL A 179 -8.19 8.45 15.17
N HIS A 180 -8.76 9.14 16.14
CA HIS A 180 -9.27 10.47 15.86
C HIS A 180 -9.18 11.43 17.04
N ASP A 181 -9.22 12.74 16.75
CA ASP A 181 -9.24 13.79 17.74
C ASP A 181 -8.11 13.65 18.79
N VAL A 182 -6.87 13.69 18.30
CA VAL A 182 -5.68 13.69 19.14
C VAL A 182 -5.08 15.09 19.15
N THR A 183 -5.11 15.76 20.32
CA THR A 183 -4.75 17.17 20.46
C THR A 183 -3.45 17.37 21.23
N GLY A 184 -2.34 16.93 20.68
CA GLY A 184 -1.02 17.11 21.27
C GLY A 184 -0.40 18.48 20.96
N GLU A 185 0.70 18.77 21.63
CA GLU A 185 1.44 20.00 21.43
C GLU A 185 2.33 19.94 20.18
N VAL A 186 2.13 20.87 19.24
CA VAL A 186 2.96 21.03 18.06
C VAL A 186 3.96 22.17 18.28
N LYS A 187 5.24 21.86 18.30
CA LYS A 187 6.31 22.81 18.64
C LYS A 187 6.84 23.62 17.47
N TRP A 188 6.59 23.18 16.25
CA TRP A 188 6.97 23.93 15.06
C TRP A 188 5.84 23.92 14.04
N VAL A 189 5.57 25.07 13.54
CA VAL A 189 4.73 25.24 12.37
C VAL A 189 5.24 26.43 11.58
N GLY A 190 6.17 26.22 10.71
CA GLY A 190 6.81 27.10 9.76
C GLY A 190 6.84 28.61 10.02
N GLY A 191 7.99 29.20 9.85
CA GLY A 191 8.16 30.64 9.82
C GLY A 191 8.00 31.33 11.17
N SER A 192 8.41 32.53 11.21
CA SER A 192 8.51 33.43 12.36
C SER A 192 7.24 33.50 13.22
N THR A 193 7.37 34.18 14.32
CA THR A 193 6.40 34.77 15.26
C THR A 193 4.93 34.95 14.82
N ALA A 194 4.58 34.72 13.58
CA ALA A 194 3.20 34.84 13.06
C ALA A 194 2.24 33.74 13.56
N ASN A 195 2.76 32.71 14.20
CA ASN A 195 2.00 31.52 14.53
C ASN A 195 1.80 31.37 16.04
N ASN A 196 1.37 32.42 16.71
CA ASN A 196 0.86 32.37 18.09
C ASN A 196 -0.42 31.54 18.19
N LYS A 197 -0.45 30.37 17.56
CA LYS A 197 -1.54 29.42 17.77
C LYS A 197 -1.33 28.69 19.09
N PRO A 198 -2.36 28.47 19.87
CA PRO A 198 -2.27 27.67 21.08
C PRO A 198 -1.65 26.29 20.77
N GLY A 199 -0.74 25.83 21.61
CA GLY A 199 -0.05 24.54 21.42
C GLY A 199 1.13 24.54 20.46
N ILE A 200 1.48 25.68 19.88
CA ILE A 200 2.58 25.80 18.95
C ILE A 200 3.71 26.64 19.55
N SER A 201 4.92 26.09 19.59
CA SER A 201 6.08 26.73 20.17
C SER A 201 7.36 26.33 19.43
N PHE A 202 8.21 27.32 19.17
CA PHE A 202 9.56 27.10 18.63
C PHE A 202 10.63 26.90 19.70
N ALA A 203 10.30 27.07 20.98
CA ALA A 203 11.28 27.12 22.05
C ALA A 203 12.11 25.83 22.21
N GLN A 204 11.54 24.69 21.85
CA GLN A 204 12.21 23.38 21.93
C GLN A 204 12.52 22.76 20.55
N GLY A 205 12.29 23.53 19.49
CA GLY A 205 12.64 23.16 18.12
C GLY A 205 11.70 22.13 17.48
N TRP A 206 11.98 21.84 16.22
CA TRP A 206 11.23 20.96 15.35
C TRP A 206 11.11 19.52 15.88
N ASP A 207 12.19 19.02 16.47
CA ASP A 207 12.25 17.64 16.94
C ASP A 207 11.20 17.30 18.00
N ARG A 208 10.84 18.28 18.84
CA ARG A 208 9.82 18.11 19.88
C ARG A 208 8.42 17.89 19.32
N SER A 209 8.08 18.45 18.17
CA SER A 209 6.77 18.28 17.53
C SER A 209 6.44 16.83 17.21
N LYS A 210 7.45 16.01 16.97
CA LYS A 210 7.34 14.59 16.62
C LYS A 210 6.96 13.69 17.78
N ASP A 211 6.76 14.24 18.98
CA ASP A 211 6.33 13.48 20.15
C ASP A 211 4.81 13.36 20.25
N THR A 212 4.07 13.94 19.31
CA THR A 212 2.60 13.84 19.20
C THR A 212 2.18 13.30 17.85
N GLY A 213 1.01 12.70 17.75
CA GLY A 213 0.47 12.15 16.52
C GLY A 213 -0.69 11.19 16.74
N GLY A 214 -1.32 10.75 15.67
CA GLY A 214 -2.36 9.72 15.72
C GLY A 214 -1.81 8.38 16.18
N ILE A 215 -0.89 7.82 15.38
CA ILE A 215 -0.16 6.59 15.66
C ILE A 215 1.34 6.92 15.65
N ALA A 216 2.03 6.66 16.76
CA ALA A 216 3.41 7.08 16.96
C ALA A 216 4.31 5.91 17.39
N PHE A 217 5.43 5.76 16.69
CA PHE A 217 6.49 4.81 16.99
C PHE A 217 7.71 5.59 17.48
N LEU A 218 7.93 5.58 18.80
CA LEU A 218 8.88 6.47 19.47
C LEU A 218 9.85 5.66 20.30
N THR A 219 11.13 5.67 19.96
CA THR A 219 12.15 4.96 20.75
C THR A 219 13.27 5.88 21.19
N SER A 220 13.91 5.53 22.27
CA SER A 220 15.03 6.24 22.85
C SER A 220 16.06 5.28 23.43
N VAL A 221 17.07 5.83 24.10
CA VAL A 221 18.10 5.08 24.82
C VAL A 221 17.65 4.80 26.25
N GLN A 222 18.31 3.83 26.88
CA GLN A 222 18.02 3.43 28.25
C GLN A 222 18.28 4.56 29.27
N ASP A 223 19.35 5.32 29.07
CA ASP A 223 19.66 6.50 29.87
C ASP A 223 19.66 7.74 28.98
N ILE A 224 18.61 8.55 29.08
CA ILE A 224 18.45 9.76 28.27
C ILE A 224 19.53 10.81 28.50
N THR A 225 20.21 10.77 29.64
CA THR A 225 21.31 11.71 29.97
C THR A 225 22.65 11.30 29.40
N ALA A 226 22.74 10.10 28.81
CA ALA A 226 23.95 9.57 28.19
C ALA A 226 23.68 9.16 26.74
N PRO A 227 24.61 9.45 25.78
CA PRO A 227 24.48 8.95 24.42
C PRO A 227 24.55 7.43 24.41
N GLY A 228 23.71 6.79 23.61
CA GLY A 228 23.67 5.33 23.49
C GLY A 228 22.98 4.87 22.21
N ALA A 229 23.01 3.55 21.97
CA ALA A 229 22.21 2.97 20.90
C ALA A 229 20.73 2.96 21.32
N PRO A 230 19.84 3.59 20.56
CA PRO A 230 18.42 3.58 20.88
C PRO A 230 17.80 2.21 20.63
N THR A 231 16.65 1.97 21.23
CA THR A 231 15.81 0.82 20.87
C THR A 231 15.41 0.92 19.40
N VAL A 232 15.43 -0.20 18.70
CA VAL A 232 15.05 -0.31 17.29
C VAL A 232 13.73 -1.08 17.20
N LEU A 233 12.83 -0.64 16.31
CA LEU A 233 11.64 -1.39 15.94
C LEU A 233 11.85 -2.06 14.58
N ASP A 234 11.46 -3.30 14.46
CA ASP A 234 11.54 -4.11 13.24
C ASP A 234 10.18 -4.77 12.95
N GLY A 235 9.68 -4.62 11.72
CA GLY A 235 8.36 -5.13 11.34
C GLY A 235 7.22 -4.27 11.86
N ILE A 236 7.09 -3.04 11.37
CA ILE A 236 6.00 -2.11 11.67
C ILE A 236 5.01 -2.12 10.50
N THR A 237 3.75 -2.44 10.78
CA THR A 237 2.67 -2.34 9.80
C THR A 237 1.53 -1.50 10.36
N VAL A 238 1.09 -0.48 9.61
CA VAL A 238 -0.17 0.24 9.84
C VAL A 238 -0.98 0.15 8.57
N GLU A 239 -2.15 -0.47 8.68
CA GLU A 239 -2.95 -0.74 7.49
C GLU A 239 -4.45 -0.59 7.72
N ASN A 240 -5.20 -0.34 6.62
CA ASN A 240 -6.67 -0.33 6.57
C ASN A 240 -7.31 0.55 7.67
N SER A 241 -6.63 1.61 8.09
CA SER A 241 -7.00 2.41 9.25
C SER A 241 -7.43 3.81 8.87
N THR A 242 -8.37 4.36 9.63
CA THR A 242 -8.85 5.73 9.45
C THR A 242 -8.25 6.62 10.54
N ILE A 243 -7.53 7.68 10.14
CA ILE A 243 -6.82 8.57 11.08
C ILE A 243 -7.26 10.00 10.82
N LYS A 244 -7.95 10.62 11.77
CA LYS A 244 -8.60 11.93 11.58
C LYS A 244 -8.23 12.94 12.66
N ASN A 245 -7.97 14.18 12.24
CA ASN A 245 -7.86 15.33 13.15
C ASN A 245 -6.82 15.14 14.26
N THR A 246 -5.63 14.66 13.89
CA THR A 246 -4.52 14.44 14.81
C THR A 246 -3.52 15.59 14.75
N SER A 247 -2.96 15.95 15.87
CA SER A 247 -1.89 16.96 15.95
C SER A 247 -0.62 16.41 15.34
N PHE A 248 0.18 17.26 14.73
CA PHE A 248 1.41 17.00 14.00
C PHE A 248 1.19 16.01 12.83
N SER A 249 1.14 14.71 13.07
CA SER A 249 1.06 13.72 12.00
C SER A 249 -0.02 12.68 12.25
N GLY A 250 -0.57 12.13 11.16
CA GLY A 250 -1.40 10.93 11.25
C GLY A 250 -0.60 9.74 11.75
N ILE A 251 0.53 9.45 11.10
CA ILE A 251 1.49 8.41 11.49
C ILE A 251 2.87 9.05 11.61
N VAL A 252 3.60 8.75 12.68
CA VAL A 252 4.94 9.29 12.92
C VAL A 252 5.89 8.22 13.44
N THR A 253 7.13 8.24 12.92
CA THR A 253 8.25 7.47 13.48
C THR A 253 9.32 8.44 14.01
N LYS A 254 9.92 8.14 15.17
CA LYS A 254 11.00 8.91 15.75
C LYS A 254 11.90 8.06 16.62
N GLN A 255 13.18 8.33 16.55
CA GLN A 255 14.19 7.69 17.39
C GLN A 255 15.06 8.77 18.07
N TYR A 256 15.49 8.54 19.30
CA TYR A 256 16.24 9.50 20.09
C TYR A 256 17.44 8.86 20.79
N ALA A 257 18.60 9.47 20.68
CA ALA A 257 19.87 8.92 21.15
C ALA A 257 20.36 9.48 22.53
N GLY A 258 19.57 10.31 23.20
CA GLY A 258 19.89 10.90 24.51
C GLY A 258 20.25 12.40 24.46
N ASP A 259 20.27 13.05 25.64
CA ASP A 259 20.47 14.49 25.82
C ASP A 259 21.92 14.90 26.14
N ALA A 260 22.84 13.95 26.33
CA ALA A 260 24.21 14.28 26.68
C ALA A 260 24.89 15.13 25.61
N PRO A 261 25.88 15.98 25.99
CA PRO A 261 26.66 16.74 25.04
C PRO A 261 27.28 15.84 23.97
N GLY A 262 26.98 16.12 22.71
CA GLY A 262 27.42 15.30 21.57
C GLY A 262 26.51 14.14 21.20
N ALA A 263 25.39 13.95 21.90
CA ALA A 263 24.36 13.01 21.50
C ALA A 263 23.87 13.30 20.07
N VAL A 264 23.62 12.27 19.31
CA VAL A 264 23.11 12.35 17.94
C VAL A 264 21.64 11.96 17.96
N TYR A 265 20.78 12.88 17.56
CA TYR A 265 19.37 12.58 17.38
C TYR A 265 19.23 11.70 16.13
N THR A 266 18.91 10.44 16.30
CA THR A 266 18.79 9.49 15.17
C THR A 266 17.59 9.77 14.29
N GLY A 267 16.53 10.33 14.82
CA GLY A 267 15.38 10.77 14.04
C GLY A 267 15.58 12.08 13.26
N TRP A 268 16.62 12.81 13.56
CA TRP A 268 17.10 14.02 12.89
C TRP A 268 18.57 13.90 12.55
N GLY A 269 19.10 12.72 12.65
CA GLY A 269 20.48 12.35 12.80
C GLY A 269 21.44 13.05 11.88
N LYS A 270 22.63 13.29 12.36
CA LYS A 270 23.79 13.69 11.57
C LYS A 270 24.29 12.51 10.72
N ARG A 271 23.40 11.94 9.95
CA ARG A 271 23.74 10.89 8.99
C ARG A 271 24.46 11.52 7.82
N ALA A 272 25.74 11.24 7.67
CA ALA A 272 26.53 11.69 6.52
C ALA A 272 26.31 10.79 5.30
N THR A 273 26.04 9.50 5.52
CA THR A 273 25.84 8.49 4.47
C THR A 273 24.84 7.41 4.93
N ALA A 274 24.33 6.64 4.00
CA ALA A 274 23.45 5.48 4.29
C ALA A 274 24.11 4.42 5.19
N THR A 275 25.43 4.42 5.26
CA THR A 275 26.24 3.46 6.03
C THR A 275 26.85 4.06 7.29
N ASP A 276 26.38 5.24 7.71
CA ASP A 276 26.84 5.85 8.96
C ASP A 276 26.60 4.89 10.13
N PRO A 277 27.66 4.49 10.88
CA PRO A 277 27.52 3.51 11.96
C PRO A 277 26.66 4.00 13.14
N ALA A 278 26.48 5.33 13.28
CA ALA A 278 25.58 5.90 14.27
C ALA A 278 24.10 5.80 13.87
N TYR A 279 23.82 5.42 12.63
CA TYR A 279 22.46 5.28 12.11
C TYR A 279 21.91 3.89 12.40
N THR A 280 20.95 3.81 13.29
CA THR A 280 20.27 2.57 13.71
C THR A 280 18.78 2.64 13.36
N PRO A 281 18.43 2.50 12.07
CA PRO A 281 17.07 2.73 11.60
C PRO A 281 16.10 1.65 12.06
N TYR A 282 14.80 1.98 12.09
CA TYR A 282 13.74 0.99 12.04
C TYR A 282 13.77 0.27 10.69
N THR A 283 13.35 -0.98 10.69
CA THR A 283 13.36 -1.83 9.49
C THR A 283 12.00 -2.47 9.24
N ASN A 284 11.75 -2.88 7.99
CA ASN A 284 10.52 -3.56 7.58
C ASN A 284 9.25 -2.77 7.95
N VAL A 285 9.18 -1.51 7.49
CA VAL A 285 8.08 -0.58 7.76
C VAL A 285 7.10 -0.59 6.60
N THR A 286 5.81 -0.78 6.86
CA THR A 286 4.74 -0.74 5.86
C THR A 286 3.57 0.08 6.37
N PHE A 287 3.19 1.14 5.62
CA PHE A 287 1.97 1.91 5.85
C PHE A 287 1.13 1.85 4.59
N ARG A 288 -0.02 1.15 4.64
CA ARG A 288 -0.83 0.92 3.44
C ARG A 288 -2.34 0.97 3.68
N GLY A 289 -3.08 1.42 2.66
CA GLY A 289 -4.54 1.41 2.66
C GLY A 289 -5.16 2.24 3.78
N ASN A 290 -4.46 3.27 4.27
CA ASN A 290 -4.96 4.14 5.32
C ASN A 290 -5.62 5.39 4.72
N TYR A 291 -6.67 5.88 5.38
CA TYR A 291 -7.24 7.19 5.14
C TYR A 291 -6.81 8.16 6.23
N ILE A 292 -6.14 9.25 5.85
CA ILE A 292 -5.58 10.23 6.80
C ILE A 292 -6.09 11.62 6.44
N THR A 293 -6.74 12.31 7.38
CA THR A 293 -7.16 13.71 7.20
C THR A 293 -6.97 14.54 8.46
N GLN A 294 -6.60 15.80 8.27
CA GLN A 294 -6.46 16.79 9.35
C GLN A 294 -7.36 18.01 9.11
N ALA A 295 -8.42 17.84 8.32
CA ALA A 295 -9.27 18.93 7.85
C ALA A 295 -9.90 19.76 8.97
N ASN A 296 -10.12 19.20 10.16
CA ASN A 296 -10.80 19.83 11.27
C ASN A 296 -9.92 20.04 12.51
N THR A 297 -8.60 20.04 12.37
CA THR A 297 -7.68 20.39 13.45
C THR A 297 -6.78 21.57 13.07
N PRO A 298 -6.55 22.55 13.95
CA PRO A 298 -5.61 23.64 13.69
C PRO A 298 -4.14 23.22 13.93
N TYR A 299 -3.89 21.99 14.38
CA TYR A 299 -2.57 21.50 14.78
C TYR A 299 -1.99 20.47 13.82
N GLY A 300 -2.66 20.22 12.69
CA GLY A 300 -2.21 19.30 11.66
C GLY A 300 -0.97 19.82 10.92
N CYS A 301 -0.04 18.92 10.65
CA CYS A 301 1.13 19.17 9.82
C CYS A 301 1.21 18.11 8.72
N ASN A 302 1.62 16.89 9.04
CA ASN A 302 1.90 15.85 8.07
C ASN A 302 0.82 14.75 8.07
N GLY A 303 0.58 14.14 6.93
CA GLY A 303 -0.17 12.88 6.88
C GLY A 303 0.68 11.76 7.47
N ILE A 304 1.82 11.48 6.86
CA ILE A 304 2.82 10.52 7.31
C ILE A 304 4.16 11.22 7.45
N TYR A 305 4.77 11.15 8.63
CA TYR A 305 6.13 11.61 8.90
C TYR A 305 7.03 10.43 9.21
N LEU A 306 7.89 10.07 8.26
CA LEU A 306 8.76 8.91 8.35
C LEU A 306 10.20 9.34 8.60
N THR A 307 10.75 9.05 9.77
CA THR A 307 12.14 9.36 10.08
C THR A 307 12.87 8.19 10.73
N GLY A 308 14.17 8.06 10.43
CA GLY A 308 15.00 6.98 10.97
C GLY A 308 14.62 5.59 10.49
N VAL A 309 14.29 5.42 9.21
CA VAL A 309 13.83 4.14 8.63
C VAL A 309 14.78 3.69 7.52
N ARG A 310 15.02 2.39 7.44
CA ARG A 310 15.67 1.73 6.30
C ARG A 310 14.80 0.60 5.76
N GLY A 311 14.45 0.69 4.47
CA GLY A 311 13.52 -0.25 3.85
C GLY A 311 12.10 -0.03 4.31
N GLY A 312 11.34 0.81 3.59
CA GLY A 312 9.96 1.13 3.90
C GLY A 312 9.08 1.10 2.66
N LEU A 313 7.80 0.80 2.86
CA LEU A 313 6.77 0.83 1.84
C LEU A 313 5.60 1.67 2.33
N ILE A 314 5.26 2.71 1.58
CA ILE A 314 4.07 3.55 1.83
C ILE A 314 3.22 3.48 0.57
N GLU A 315 2.09 2.76 0.64
CA GLU A 315 1.30 2.48 -0.56
C GLU A 315 -0.20 2.50 -0.34
N GLY A 316 -0.94 2.90 -1.38
CA GLY A 316 -2.39 2.80 -1.39
C GLY A 316 -3.09 3.65 -0.32
N ASN A 317 -2.43 4.66 0.24
CA ASN A 317 -3.03 5.54 1.22
C ASN A 317 -3.75 6.71 0.53
N VAL A 318 -4.80 7.20 1.17
CA VAL A 318 -5.43 8.48 0.86
C VAL A 318 -5.06 9.48 1.94
N ILE A 319 -4.44 10.59 1.54
CA ILE A 319 -4.06 11.68 2.44
C ILE A 319 -4.77 12.95 1.99
N ASP A 320 -5.74 13.36 2.77
CA ASP A 320 -6.67 14.44 2.45
C ASP A 320 -6.52 15.62 3.41
N ARG A 321 -6.23 16.80 2.87
CA ARG A 321 -6.22 18.06 3.60
C ARG A 321 -5.40 18.05 4.89
N VAL A 322 -4.12 17.73 4.77
CA VAL A 322 -3.15 17.87 5.87
C VAL A 322 -2.48 19.24 5.81
N GLY A 323 -1.74 19.60 6.86
CA GLY A 323 -1.26 20.96 7.05
C GLY A 323 -0.02 21.32 6.25
N VAL A 324 0.97 20.45 6.20
CA VAL A 324 2.32 20.74 5.68
C VAL A 324 2.68 19.78 4.55
N SER A 325 2.87 18.51 4.84
CA SER A 325 3.27 17.51 3.83
C SER A 325 2.34 16.30 3.88
N GLY A 326 1.96 15.79 2.72
CA GLY A 326 1.22 14.53 2.65
C GLY A 326 2.06 13.38 3.20
N VAL A 327 3.17 13.07 2.54
CA VAL A 327 4.20 12.14 3.02
C VAL A 327 5.54 12.85 3.04
N GLU A 328 6.15 12.92 4.21
CA GLU A 328 7.51 13.41 4.39
C GLU A 328 8.41 12.25 4.82
N THR A 329 9.54 12.08 4.11
CA THR A 329 10.61 11.15 4.50
C THR A 329 11.83 11.96 4.93
N ASN A 330 12.37 11.64 6.10
CA ASN A 330 13.46 12.38 6.69
C ASN A 330 14.46 11.39 7.31
N MET A 331 15.78 11.54 7.09
CA MET A 331 16.77 10.58 7.56
C MET A 331 16.37 9.12 7.26
N ALA A 332 15.85 8.87 6.07
CA ALA A 332 15.35 7.57 5.65
C ALA A 332 16.16 7.02 4.47
N ASP A 333 16.26 5.71 4.35
CA ASP A 333 17.03 5.00 3.33
C ASP A 333 16.22 3.88 2.71
N ASN A 334 16.25 3.76 1.38
CA ASN A 334 15.59 2.70 0.63
C ASN A 334 14.08 2.58 0.95
N VAL A 335 13.36 3.70 0.83
CA VAL A 335 11.90 3.75 1.00
C VAL A 335 11.23 3.91 -0.36
N THR A 336 10.15 3.18 -0.56
CA THR A 336 9.26 3.31 -1.72
C THR A 336 7.93 3.92 -1.29
N VAL A 337 7.51 4.98 -1.99
CA VAL A 337 6.20 5.64 -1.81
C VAL A 337 5.44 5.52 -3.12
N GLN A 338 4.35 4.75 -3.14
CA GLN A 338 3.67 4.40 -4.38
C GLN A 338 2.16 4.25 -4.23
N HIS A 339 1.44 4.49 -5.32
CA HIS A 339 -0.01 4.28 -5.43
C HIS A 339 -0.82 5.03 -4.35
N ASN A 340 -0.29 6.13 -3.82
CA ASN A 340 -1.02 6.97 -2.90
C ASN A 340 -1.78 8.07 -3.65
N GLU A 341 -2.92 8.48 -3.12
CA GLU A 341 -3.60 9.70 -3.52
C GLU A 341 -3.45 10.75 -2.42
N ILE A 342 -2.89 11.91 -2.79
CA ILE A 342 -2.58 12.97 -1.83
C ILE A 342 -3.13 14.29 -2.34
N MET A 343 -4.01 14.90 -1.56
CA MET A 343 -4.76 16.07 -1.99
C MET A 343 -4.94 17.12 -0.89
N GLY A 344 -5.04 18.37 -1.32
CA GLY A 344 -5.46 19.48 -0.49
C GLY A 344 -4.49 19.82 0.64
N THR A 345 -3.18 19.58 0.49
CA THR A 345 -2.18 19.99 1.48
C THR A 345 -2.08 21.50 1.50
N HIS A 346 -2.54 22.12 2.58
CA HIS A 346 -2.51 23.56 2.78
C HIS A 346 -1.98 23.91 4.16
N LEU A 347 -1.32 25.04 4.29
CA LEU A 347 -0.79 25.56 5.55
C LEU A 347 -1.92 25.85 6.55
N SER A 348 -2.42 24.82 7.22
CA SER A 348 -3.42 25.00 8.27
C SER A 348 -2.82 25.61 9.53
N SER A 349 -1.56 25.34 9.81
CA SER A 349 -0.86 25.74 11.03
C SER A 349 0.22 26.79 10.82
N GLY A 350 0.43 27.28 9.61
CA GLY A 350 1.43 28.30 9.29
C GLY A 350 2.83 27.76 9.07
N GLY A 351 2.98 26.51 8.62
CA GLY A 351 4.23 25.91 8.20
C GLY A 351 4.80 26.54 6.93
N ALA A 352 6.06 26.22 6.60
CA ALA A 352 6.71 26.69 5.36
C ALA A 352 6.25 25.91 4.14
N ASP A 353 5.96 24.63 4.33
CA ASP A 353 5.67 23.68 3.28
C ASP A 353 4.17 23.41 3.15
N GLN A 354 3.74 22.94 1.99
CA GLN A 354 2.35 22.59 1.68
C GLN A 354 2.32 21.63 0.50
N ASN A 355 3.10 20.57 0.62
CA ASN A 355 3.42 19.67 -0.49
C ASN A 355 2.75 18.32 -0.37
N GLY A 356 2.50 17.71 -1.53
CA GLY A 356 2.01 16.33 -1.58
C GLY A 356 3.07 15.35 -1.09
N LEU A 357 4.26 15.36 -1.70
CA LEU A 357 5.40 14.52 -1.33
C LEU A 357 6.60 15.37 -0.96
N ASP A 358 7.35 14.92 0.05
CA ASP A 358 8.52 15.61 0.58
C ASP A 358 9.66 14.64 0.96
N PRO A 359 10.47 14.20 0.00
CA PRO A 359 11.77 13.64 0.35
C PRO A 359 12.68 14.75 0.89
N ASP A 360 12.90 14.73 2.22
CA ASP A 360 13.59 15.78 2.95
C ASP A 360 15.01 15.35 3.39
N ILE A 361 15.57 16.06 4.33
CA ILE A 361 16.94 15.98 4.82
C ILE A 361 17.38 14.55 5.11
N GLY A 362 18.54 14.17 4.57
CA GLY A 362 19.18 12.89 4.86
C GLY A 362 18.52 11.67 4.24
N THR A 363 17.55 11.85 3.36
CA THR A 363 16.98 10.74 2.58
C THR A 363 17.93 10.24 1.51
N THR A 364 17.97 8.92 1.31
CA THR A 364 18.79 8.26 0.30
C THR A 364 18.06 7.06 -0.31
N ASN A 365 18.35 6.77 -1.58
CA ASN A 365 17.80 5.60 -2.30
C ASN A 365 16.26 5.53 -2.25
N GLN A 366 15.61 6.67 -2.44
CA GLN A 366 14.16 6.77 -2.38
C GLN A 366 13.54 6.57 -3.77
N VAL A 367 12.37 5.94 -3.83
CA VAL A 367 11.56 5.83 -5.04
C VAL A 367 10.15 6.33 -4.74
N PHE A 368 9.72 7.37 -5.44
CA PHE A 368 8.35 7.88 -5.41
C PHE A 368 7.74 7.64 -6.79
N GLN A 369 6.75 6.76 -6.85
CA GLN A 369 6.21 6.30 -8.13
C GLN A 369 4.71 6.04 -8.08
N TYR A 370 4.03 6.24 -9.21
CA TYR A 370 2.61 5.90 -9.38
C TYR A 370 1.67 6.59 -8.39
N ASN A 371 2.07 7.74 -7.82
CA ASN A 371 1.22 8.51 -6.93
C ASN A 371 0.38 9.53 -7.72
N TYR A 372 -0.86 9.73 -7.29
CA TYR A 372 -1.73 10.79 -7.77
C TYR A 372 -1.75 11.93 -6.76
N LEU A 373 -1.21 13.09 -7.14
CA LEU A 373 -1.09 14.28 -6.30
C LEU A 373 -1.92 15.39 -6.92
N HIS A 374 -2.90 15.94 -6.19
CA HIS A 374 -3.73 16.96 -6.75
C HIS A 374 -4.20 17.99 -5.72
N ASP A 375 -4.44 19.22 -6.18
CA ASP A 375 -4.93 20.33 -5.38
C ASP A 375 -4.08 20.65 -4.14
N ASN A 376 -2.77 20.38 -4.20
CA ASN A 376 -1.81 20.68 -3.16
C ASN A 376 -1.25 22.10 -3.30
N GLY A 377 -0.58 22.61 -2.29
CA GLY A 377 0.19 23.85 -2.40
C GLY A 377 1.34 23.68 -3.40
N ASP A 378 2.29 22.79 -3.07
CA ASP A 378 3.27 22.26 -4.01
C ASP A 378 2.93 20.81 -4.34
N GLY A 379 3.20 20.37 -5.55
CA GLY A 379 3.01 18.97 -5.91
C GLY A 379 4.03 18.09 -5.19
N ILE A 380 5.30 18.26 -5.52
CA ILE A 380 6.42 17.54 -4.93
C ILE A 380 7.50 18.55 -4.52
N LEU A 381 7.95 18.49 -3.27
CA LEU A 381 9.10 19.23 -2.76
C LEU A 381 10.28 18.26 -2.60
N LEU A 382 11.41 18.59 -3.18
CA LEU A 382 12.69 17.97 -2.86
C LEU A 382 13.44 18.91 -1.92
N CYS A 383 13.39 18.65 -0.62
CA CYS A 383 14.00 19.50 0.39
C CYS A 383 15.27 18.84 0.97
N ALA A 384 16.38 19.50 0.79
CA ALA A 384 17.59 19.27 1.59
C ALA A 384 18.08 20.62 2.07
N CYS A 385 17.22 21.29 2.81
CA CYS A 385 17.36 22.70 3.20
C CYS A 385 18.53 22.96 4.13
N ASN A 386 19.17 21.91 4.69
CA ASN A 386 20.35 22.01 5.52
C ASN A 386 21.57 21.42 4.81
N SER A 387 22.53 22.27 4.47
CA SER A 387 23.76 21.86 3.78
C SER A 387 24.66 20.92 4.60
N ALA A 388 24.45 20.81 5.91
CA ALA A 388 25.22 19.90 6.78
C ALA A 388 24.74 18.45 6.71
N VAL A 389 23.48 18.22 6.31
CA VAL A 389 22.89 16.90 6.16
C VAL A 389 22.43 16.74 4.72
N LYS A 390 23.10 15.89 3.98
CA LYS A 390 22.89 15.74 2.55
C LYS A 390 21.70 14.83 2.27
N PHE A 391 21.00 15.19 1.25
CA PHE A 391 20.05 14.39 0.51
C PHE A 391 20.83 13.48 -0.46
N GLY A 392 20.42 12.24 -0.63
CA GLY A 392 21.07 11.29 -1.54
C GLY A 392 20.36 11.17 -2.88
N SER A 393 20.35 9.97 -3.44
CA SER A 393 19.61 9.68 -4.67
C SER A 393 18.13 9.54 -4.41
N VAL A 394 17.32 10.25 -5.20
CA VAL A 394 15.86 10.13 -5.23
C VAL A 394 15.40 9.92 -6.66
N ILE A 395 14.48 9.00 -6.84
CA ILE A 395 13.79 8.73 -8.11
C ILE A 395 12.34 9.18 -7.98
N LEU A 396 11.89 10.06 -8.88
CA LEU A 396 10.50 10.41 -9.07
C LEU A 396 10.07 9.93 -10.46
N ARG A 397 9.17 8.94 -10.52
CA ARG A 397 8.75 8.40 -11.81
C ARG A 397 7.28 8.04 -11.86
N TYR A 398 6.69 8.19 -13.03
CA TYR A 398 5.31 7.81 -13.32
C TYR A 398 4.30 8.34 -12.28
N ASN A 399 4.54 9.51 -11.69
CA ASN A 399 3.55 10.19 -10.88
C ASN A 399 2.69 11.11 -11.75
N VAL A 400 1.44 11.33 -11.33
CA VAL A 400 0.55 12.33 -11.89
C VAL A 400 0.37 13.43 -10.86
N VAL A 401 0.75 14.65 -11.22
CA VAL A 401 0.71 15.82 -10.33
C VAL A 401 -0.13 16.92 -10.99
N THR A 402 -1.22 17.32 -10.35
CA THR A 402 -2.16 18.29 -10.91
C THR A 402 -2.62 19.33 -9.89
N GLY A 403 -3.11 20.48 -10.35
CA GLY A 403 -3.78 21.45 -9.50
C GLY A 403 -2.92 22.12 -8.41
N SER A 404 -1.60 22.04 -8.49
CA SER A 404 -0.71 22.71 -7.53
C SER A 404 -0.91 24.22 -7.56
N SER A 405 -1.06 24.84 -6.39
CA SER A 405 -1.37 26.27 -6.30
C SER A 405 -0.12 27.16 -6.26
N ARG A 406 1.03 26.65 -5.84
CA ARG A 406 2.31 27.37 -5.74
C ARG A 406 3.32 26.87 -6.78
N TRP A 407 3.84 25.67 -6.65
CA TRP A 407 4.78 25.03 -7.56
C TRP A 407 4.40 23.59 -7.85
N THR A 408 4.53 23.17 -9.09
CA THR A 408 4.22 21.77 -9.43
C THR A 408 5.37 20.84 -8.99
N LEU A 409 6.62 21.27 -9.22
CA LEU A 409 7.83 20.61 -8.75
C LEU A 409 8.75 21.65 -8.08
N HIS A 410 8.99 21.47 -6.79
CA HIS A 410 9.79 22.38 -5.98
C HIS A 410 11.18 21.77 -5.69
N LEU A 411 12.22 22.29 -6.34
CA LEU A 411 13.60 21.83 -6.22
C LEU A 411 14.38 22.70 -5.23
N SER A 412 14.43 22.29 -3.98
CA SER A 412 15.19 22.95 -2.90
C SER A 412 16.34 22.13 -2.33
N GLN A 413 16.72 21.05 -3.01
CA GLN A 413 17.84 20.22 -2.59
C GLN A 413 19.19 20.95 -2.72
N SER A 414 20.05 20.80 -1.72
CA SER A 414 21.37 21.44 -1.67
C SER A 414 22.41 20.75 -2.58
N ALA A 415 23.52 21.45 -2.84
CA ALA A 415 24.63 20.93 -3.63
C ALA A 415 25.15 19.57 -3.11
N GLY A 416 25.42 18.66 -4.02
CA GLY A 416 25.89 17.29 -3.74
C GLY A 416 24.78 16.26 -3.58
N THR A 417 23.52 16.63 -3.79
CA THR A 417 22.37 15.73 -3.88
C THR A 417 22.06 15.39 -5.33
N THR A 418 21.34 14.29 -5.56
CA THR A 418 20.91 13.87 -6.90
C THR A 418 19.44 13.45 -6.92
N ALA A 419 18.74 13.83 -7.99
CA ALA A 419 17.38 13.39 -8.26
C ALA A 419 17.23 13.02 -9.73
N ASP A 420 16.66 11.84 -10.00
CA ASP A 420 16.28 11.40 -11.33
C ASP A 420 14.75 11.43 -11.45
N ILE A 421 14.25 12.32 -12.29
CA ILE A 421 12.83 12.66 -12.41
C ILE A 421 12.40 12.34 -13.84
N TYR A 422 11.63 11.27 -14.01
CA TYR A 422 11.31 10.85 -15.37
C TYR A 422 9.93 10.23 -15.51
N ASN A 423 9.38 10.36 -16.71
CA ASN A 423 8.07 9.82 -17.08
C ASN A 423 6.95 10.22 -16.09
N ASN A 424 6.99 11.43 -15.51
CA ASN A 424 5.88 11.97 -14.75
C ASN A 424 4.99 12.84 -15.65
N THR A 425 3.72 12.96 -15.29
CA THR A 425 2.80 13.95 -15.88
C THR A 425 2.54 15.05 -14.86
N PHE A 426 3.01 16.24 -15.17
CA PHE A 426 2.79 17.48 -14.42
C PHE A 426 1.79 18.34 -15.16
N TYR A 427 0.61 18.57 -14.57
CA TYR A 427 -0.43 19.39 -15.19
C TYR A 427 -0.80 20.57 -14.30
N ASN A 428 -0.52 21.77 -14.79
CA ASN A 428 -0.68 22.99 -14.02
C ASN A 428 -1.89 23.80 -14.48
N THR A 429 -2.75 24.20 -13.55
CA THR A 429 -3.88 25.08 -13.80
C THR A 429 -3.76 26.41 -13.07
N ALA A 430 -2.97 26.51 -12.01
CA ALA A 430 -2.93 27.62 -11.07
C ALA A 430 -1.52 28.19 -10.85
N ALA A 431 -0.49 27.34 -10.65
CA ALA A 431 0.85 27.77 -10.26
C ALA A 431 1.52 28.67 -11.31
N ALA A 432 2.27 29.64 -10.85
CA ALA A 432 3.06 30.52 -11.71
C ALA A 432 4.34 29.84 -12.22
N ALA A 433 4.83 28.82 -11.54
CA ALA A 433 5.99 28.05 -11.92
C ALA A 433 5.70 26.55 -12.02
N MET A 434 6.17 25.94 -13.09
CA MET A 434 6.15 24.48 -13.27
C MET A 434 7.27 23.83 -12.44
N VAL A 435 8.47 24.37 -12.54
CA VAL A 435 9.63 23.95 -11.76
C VAL A 435 10.30 25.16 -11.15
N ASP A 436 10.39 25.21 -9.83
CA ASP A 436 11.07 26.30 -9.09
C ASP A 436 11.71 25.77 -7.80
N GLY A 437 12.27 26.63 -6.98
CA GLY A 437 12.87 26.31 -5.69
C GLY A 437 13.56 27.46 -5.01
N GLY A 438 13.70 27.35 -3.67
CA GLY A 438 14.21 28.43 -2.82
C GLY A 438 15.72 28.50 -2.63
N VAL A 439 16.52 27.50 -3.06
CA VAL A 439 17.99 27.50 -2.86
C VAL A 439 18.72 28.12 -4.05
N THR A 440 19.80 28.84 -3.78
CA THR A 440 20.60 29.54 -4.81
C THR A 440 21.52 28.61 -5.61
N SER A 441 21.80 27.42 -5.12
CA SER A 441 22.66 26.42 -5.78
C SER A 441 22.09 25.04 -5.54
N PRO A 442 21.09 24.63 -6.33
CA PRO A 442 20.45 23.34 -6.14
C PRO A 442 21.40 22.19 -6.42
N GLY A 443 21.09 21.03 -5.85
CA GLY A 443 21.68 19.76 -6.20
C GLY A 443 21.38 19.40 -7.66
N LYS A 444 21.99 18.32 -8.12
CA LYS A 444 21.77 17.84 -9.48
C LYS A 444 20.37 17.20 -9.61
N ALA A 445 19.59 17.67 -10.57
CA ALA A 445 18.35 17.05 -10.98
C ALA A 445 18.37 16.75 -12.49
N THR A 446 18.00 15.54 -12.89
CA THR A 446 17.83 15.15 -14.29
C THR A 446 16.35 14.90 -14.56
N LEU A 447 15.75 15.66 -15.47
CA LEU A 447 14.36 15.55 -15.85
C LEU A 447 14.28 14.97 -17.27
N THR A 448 13.74 13.75 -17.40
CA THR A 448 13.70 13.03 -18.69
C THR A 448 12.29 12.51 -18.96
N ASN A 449 11.79 12.66 -20.19
CA ASN A 449 10.47 12.18 -20.62
C ASN A 449 9.28 12.66 -19.75
N ASN A 450 9.42 13.72 -18.96
CA ASN A 450 8.28 14.25 -18.23
C ASN A 450 7.36 15.03 -19.18
N LEU A 451 6.07 14.97 -18.95
CA LEU A 451 5.08 15.77 -19.67
C LEU A 451 4.66 16.96 -18.81
N PHE A 452 5.00 18.15 -19.27
CA PHE A 452 4.60 19.41 -18.66
C PHE A 452 3.41 20.00 -19.42
N GLY A 453 2.20 19.79 -18.90
CA GLY A 453 0.97 20.35 -19.41
C GLY A 453 0.53 21.58 -18.62
N SER A 454 -0.11 22.56 -19.26
CA SER A 454 -0.61 23.74 -18.56
C SER A 454 -1.77 24.40 -19.31
N THR A 455 -2.65 25.05 -18.56
CA THR A 455 -3.71 25.93 -19.13
C THR A 455 -3.23 27.35 -19.36
N LYS A 456 -2.06 27.73 -18.80
CA LYS A 456 -1.44 29.06 -18.93
C LYS A 456 0.09 28.94 -18.97
N ASP A 457 0.75 30.02 -19.31
CA ASP A 457 2.21 30.04 -19.27
C ASP A 457 2.74 29.89 -17.83
N ALA A 458 3.84 29.19 -17.66
CA ALA A 458 4.48 28.94 -16.39
C ALA A 458 6.01 28.83 -16.56
N THR A 459 6.77 29.21 -15.55
CA THR A 459 8.22 29.29 -15.60
C THR A 459 8.90 27.97 -15.24
N PHE A 460 10.14 27.85 -15.72
CA PHE A 460 11.06 26.76 -15.39
C PHE A 460 12.35 27.29 -14.79
N ARG A 461 12.89 26.60 -13.84
CA ARG A 461 14.18 26.87 -13.25
C ARG A 461 15.32 26.43 -14.17
N LEU A 462 16.31 27.30 -14.42
CA LEU A 462 17.31 27.15 -15.50
C LEU A 462 18.76 27.03 -15.01
N GLU A 463 19.03 26.65 -13.78
CA GLU A 463 20.40 26.44 -13.31
C GLU A 463 21.07 25.25 -13.99
N SER A 464 22.40 25.32 -14.17
CA SER A 464 23.20 24.31 -14.86
C SER A 464 23.20 22.93 -14.18
N SER A 465 22.82 22.86 -12.91
CA SER A 465 22.65 21.59 -12.17
C SER A 465 21.31 20.90 -12.46
N ILE A 466 20.38 21.57 -13.12
CA ILE A 466 19.08 21.02 -13.52
C ILE A 466 19.13 20.74 -15.02
N ILE A 467 19.07 19.46 -15.38
CA ILE A 467 19.24 18.99 -16.76
C ILE A 467 17.87 18.53 -17.27
N TYR A 468 17.39 19.18 -18.31
CA TYR A 468 16.17 18.79 -19.00
C TYR A 468 16.52 18.05 -20.29
N THR A 469 15.95 16.88 -20.50
CA THR A 469 16.22 16.03 -21.67
C THR A 469 14.96 15.35 -22.16
N ASN A 470 14.58 15.62 -23.40
CA ASN A 470 13.48 14.93 -24.09
C ASN A 470 12.11 15.01 -23.35
N ASN A 471 11.84 16.11 -22.66
CA ASN A 471 10.53 16.34 -22.03
C ASN A 471 9.53 16.86 -23.06
N GLY A 472 8.24 16.68 -22.76
CA GLY A 472 7.11 17.22 -23.53
C GLY A 472 6.55 18.48 -22.89
N TYR A 473 6.14 19.45 -23.71
CA TYR A 473 5.63 20.73 -23.25
C TYR A 473 4.35 21.10 -23.99
N SER A 474 3.31 21.49 -23.26
CA SER A 474 2.06 21.99 -23.89
C SER A 474 2.30 23.31 -24.64
N ASP A 475 1.46 23.59 -25.63
CA ASP A 475 1.55 24.79 -26.47
C ASP A 475 1.42 26.09 -25.69
N THR A 476 0.83 26.06 -24.51
CA THR A 476 0.67 27.22 -23.61
C THR A 476 1.98 27.68 -22.96
N LEU A 477 2.97 26.81 -22.86
CA LEU A 477 4.27 27.11 -22.25
C LEU A 477 5.20 27.78 -23.26
N SER A 478 5.82 28.92 -22.92
CA SER A 478 6.60 29.74 -23.85
C SER A 478 8.10 29.70 -23.58
N SER A 479 8.53 29.83 -22.36
CA SER A 479 9.96 29.91 -21.97
C SER A 479 10.47 28.52 -21.55
N LEU A 480 10.82 27.68 -22.54
CA LEU A 480 11.16 26.30 -22.32
C LEU A 480 12.65 26.08 -21.99
N PRO A 481 12.99 25.12 -21.12
CA PRO A 481 14.37 24.90 -20.67
C PRO A 481 15.24 24.11 -21.66
N GLU A 482 14.68 23.55 -22.71
CA GLU A 482 15.39 22.75 -23.72
C GLU A 482 15.61 23.56 -25.00
N THR A 483 16.73 23.35 -25.67
CA THR A 483 17.04 24.01 -26.95
C THR A 483 16.23 23.45 -28.12
N THR A 484 15.84 22.19 -28.05
CA THR A 484 15.00 21.49 -29.04
C THR A 484 13.83 20.81 -28.34
N PRO A 485 12.89 21.59 -27.75
CA PRO A 485 11.82 21.04 -26.96
C PRO A 485 10.79 20.30 -27.83
N LYS A 486 10.25 19.20 -27.33
CA LYS A 486 9.06 18.59 -27.92
C LYS A 486 7.84 19.35 -27.41
N LYS A 487 7.13 20.02 -28.32
CA LYS A 487 6.04 20.91 -27.98
C LYS A 487 4.77 20.52 -28.74
N GLY A 488 3.62 20.61 -28.09
CA GLY A 488 2.32 20.33 -28.70
C GLY A 488 1.19 20.21 -27.68
N ASN A 489 -0.02 20.03 -28.20
CA ASN A 489 -1.16 19.70 -27.34
C ASN A 489 -1.04 18.26 -26.83
N PRO A 490 -1.02 18.00 -25.51
CA PRO A 490 -0.93 16.63 -24.97
C PRO A 490 -2.07 15.71 -25.39
N LEU A 491 -3.24 16.27 -25.74
CA LEU A 491 -4.45 15.49 -26.01
C LEU A 491 -4.75 14.51 -24.87
N PHE A 492 -4.84 15.00 -23.66
CA PHE A 492 -5.29 14.21 -22.52
C PHE A 492 -6.73 13.68 -22.73
N VAL A 493 -7.05 12.55 -22.15
CA VAL A 493 -8.42 11.98 -22.17
C VAL A 493 -9.43 13.02 -21.63
N ASN A 494 -9.15 13.59 -20.43
CA ASN A 494 -9.95 14.66 -19.86
C ASN A 494 -9.14 15.45 -18.81
N ALA A 495 -8.45 16.50 -19.22
CA ALA A 495 -7.69 17.34 -18.30
C ALA A 495 -8.57 18.20 -17.35
N ALA A 496 -9.88 18.26 -17.57
CA ALA A 496 -10.83 19.00 -16.75
C ALA A 496 -11.54 18.10 -15.70
N VAL A 497 -10.98 16.92 -15.42
CA VAL A 497 -11.53 16.00 -14.42
C VAL A 497 -11.62 16.66 -13.03
N THR A 498 -12.75 16.44 -12.35
CA THR A 498 -13.03 16.96 -11.00
C THR A 498 -13.40 15.85 -10.02
N GLY A 499 -12.84 14.67 -10.19
CA GLY A 499 -13.10 13.48 -9.40
C GLY A 499 -13.85 12.38 -10.17
N PRO A 500 -14.30 11.31 -9.50
CA PRO A 500 -14.26 11.15 -8.04
C PRO A 500 -12.84 11.03 -7.49
N TYR A 501 -12.64 11.44 -6.24
CA TYR A 501 -11.36 11.37 -5.53
C TYR A 501 -11.44 10.34 -4.41
N GLY A 502 -10.27 9.90 -3.93
CA GLY A 502 -10.15 8.92 -2.86
C GLY A 502 -10.78 9.36 -1.54
N ASP A 503 -11.24 8.41 -0.78
CA ASP A 503 -11.89 8.57 0.51
C ASP A 503 -11.50 7.43 1.47
N GLU A 504 -12.32 7.16 2.48
CA GLU A 504 -12.09 6.06 3.44
C GLU A 504 -12.11 4.66 2.78
N ASN A 505 -12.57 4.54 1.55
CA ASN A 505 -12.59 3.28 0.80
C ASN A 505 -11.33 3.06 -0.04
N GLY A 506 -10.42 4.04 -0.08
CA GLY A 506 -9.14 3.95 -0.76
C GLY A 506 -8.92 5.01 -1.84
N PRO A 507 -7.73 5.01 -2.47
CA PRO A 507 -7.38 5.98 -3.51
C PRO A 507 -8.14 5.74 -4.81
N ARG A 508 -8.46 6.82 -5.52
CA ARG A 508 -9.10 6.81 -6.85
C ARG A 508 -8.05 7.08 -7.94
N LEU A 509 -7.07 6.19 -8.02
CA LEU A 509 -6.00 6.28 -9.02
C LEU A 509 -6.53 6.19 -10.46
N ASP A 510 -7.70 5.61 -10.66
CA ASP A 510 -8.43 5.60 -11.94
C ASP A 510 -8.78 7.02 -12.41
N THR A 511 -8.99 7.98 -11.51
CA THR A 511 -9.19 9.38 -11.87
C THR A 511 -7.96 9.99 -12.53
N ALA A 512 -6.75 9.60 -12.13
CA ALA A 512 -5.52 10.04 -12.77
C ALA A 512 -5.38 9.55 -14.22
N ALA A 513 -6.06 8.48 -14.62
CA ALA A 513 -6.08 7.98 -16.01
C ALA A 513 -6.66 8.99 -17.02
N ASN A 514 -7.39 10.01 -16.56
CA ASN A 514 -7.82 11.13 -17.39
C ASN A 514 -6.66 11.94 -17.99
N PHE A 515 -5.44 11.80 -17.43
CA PHE A 515 -4.21 12.40 -17.94
C PHE A 515 -3.42 11.46 -18.87
N ALA A 516 -3.97 10.31 -19.25
CA ALA A 516 -3.45 9.49 -20.32
C ALA A 516 -3.59 10.17 -21.68
N LEU A 517 -2.69 9.83 -22.62
CA LEU A 517 -2.64 10.44 -23.95
C LEU A 517 -3.67 9.81 -24.90
N GLN A 518 -4.37 10.63 -25.69
CA GLN A 518 -5.19 10.14 -26.80
C GLN A 518 -4.34 9.85 -28.04
N ALA A 519 -4.93 9.13 -29.01
CA ALA A 519 -4.33 8.93 -30.33
C ALA A 519 -4.04 10.28 -31.02
N GLY A 520 -2.85 10.38 -31.60
CA GLY A 520 -2.42 11.61 -32.27
C GLY A 520 -1.74 12.63 -31.37
N SER A 521 -1.62 12.37 -30.05
CA SER A 521 -0.74 13.17 -29.20
C SER A 521 0.71 13.11 -29.71
N PRO A 522 1.42 14.24 -29.81
CA PRO A 522 2.82 14.26 -30.23
C PRO A 522 3.79 13.62 -29.23
N PHE A 523 3.31 13.20 -28.11
CA PHE A 523 4.08 12.61 -27.02
C PHE A 523 3.98 11.08 -26.96
N VAL A 524 3.14 10.49 -27.81
CA VAL A 524 3.04 9.03 -27.97
C VAL A 524 4.30 8.53 -28.71
N ASP A 525 4.91 7.43 -28.23
CA ASP A 525 6.15 6.83 -28.77
C ASP A 525 7.31 7.86 -28.91
N ALA A 526 7.31 8.92 -28.11
CA ALA A 526 8.24 10.05 -28.27
C ALA A 526 9.32 10.11 -27.19
N GLY A 527 9.27 9.24 -26.21
CA GLY A 527 10.24 9.13 -25.13
C GLY A 527 11.55 8.48 -25.55
N VAL A 528 12.56 8.60 -24.72
CA VAL A 528 13.81 7.86 -24.82
C VAL A 528 13.85 6.77 -23.75
N THR A 529 14.57 5.67 -24.03
CA THR A 529 14.72 4.60 -23.06
C THR A 529 15.48 5.08 -21.82
N VAL A 530 14.86 4.95 -20.66
CA VAL A 530 15.49 5.16 -19.35
C VAL A 530 15.85 3.80 -18.77
N VAL A 531 17.14 3.60 -18.46
CA VAL A 531 17.61 2.33 -17.88
C VAL A 531 17.08 2.17 -16.46
N ASN A 532 16.60 0.98 -16.09
CA ASN A 532 16.01 0.67 -14.79
C ASN A 532 14.75 1.53 -14.46
N ASN A 533 13.95 1.78 -15.48
CA ASN A 533 12.74 2.62 -15.37
C ASN A 533 11.61 2.00 -14.50
N GLY A 534 11.78 0.80 -13.94
CA GLY A 534 10.76 0.10 -13.15
C GLY A 534 9.90 -0.87 -13.96
N GLY A 535 9.93 -0.77 -15.29
CA GLY A 535 9.28 -1.71 -16.21
C GLY A 535 7.78 -1.52 -16.41
N LEU A 536 7.13 -0.73 -15.55
CA LEU A 536 5.69 -0.44 -15.61
C LEU A 536 5.43 1.07 -15.60
N ASP A 537 4.32 1.49 -16.19
CA ASP A 537 3.80 2.86 -16.13
C ASP A 537 2.84 3.05 -14.94
N PHE A 538 2.21 4.23 -14.83
CA PHE A 538 1.24 4.53 -13.78
C PHE A 538 0.06 3.55 -13.73
N ALA A 539 -0.38 3.06 -14.86
CA ALA A 539 -1.51 2.14 -15.00
C ALA A 539 -1.10 0.65 -14.96
N GLY A 540 0.18 0.36 -14.72
CA GLY A 540 0.71 -1.01 -14.70
C GLY A 540 0.97 -1.61 -16.08
N ALA A 541 0.97 -0.81 -17.16
CA ALA A 541 1.38 -1.26 -18.49
C ALA A 541 2.90 -1.35 -18.58
N THR A 542 3.40 -2.28 -19.41
CA THR A 542 4.85 -2.43 -19.63
C THR A 542 5.43 -1.21 -20.37
N VAL A 543 6.63 -0.78 -19.98
CA VAL A 543 7.33 0.34 -20.63
C VAL A 543 8.55 -0.18 -21.39
N PRO A 544 8.63 0.04 -22.72
CA PRO A 544 7.59 0.62 -23.59
C PRO A 544 6.47 -0.37 -23.90
N LEU A 545 5.26 0.13 -24.12
CA LEU A 545 4.16 -0.64 -24.70
C LEU A 545 4.11 -0.53 -26.22
N GLY A 546 4.56 0.60 -26.79
CA GLY A 546 4.66 0.90 -28.21
C GLY A 546 6.05 0.71 -28.79
N SER A 547 6.42 1.52 -29.80
CA SER A 547 7.73 1.51 -30.45
C SER A 547 8.83 2.19 -29.63
N ALA A 548 8.46 3.08 -28.71
CA ALA A 548 9.29 3.75 -27.74
C ALA A 548 8.44 4.10 -26.51
N PRO A 549 9.03 4.47 -25.37
CA PRO A 549 8.25 4.99 -24.24
C PRO A 549 7.47 6.26 -24.63
N GLU A 550 6.36 6.49 -23.98
CA GLU A 550 5.71 7.79 -24.02
C GLU A 550 6.47 8.84 -23.23
N ILE A 551 6.18 10.09 -23.52
CA ILE A 551 6.53 11.22 -22.65
C ILE A 551 5.35 11.44 -21.70
N GLY A 552 5.56 11.23 -20.39
CA GLY A 552 4.53 11.29 -19.36
C GLY A 552 4.39 9.97 -18.59
N ALA A 553 3.34 9.91 -17.76
CA ALA A 553 3.16 8.84 -16.78
C ALA A 553 2.46 7.59 -17.33
N PHE A 554 1.90 7.65 -18.53
CA PHE A 554 1.09 6.58 -19.11
C PHE A 554 1.61 6.14 -20.45
N GLU A 555 1.76 4.85 -20.62
CA GLU A 555 2.00 4.21 -21.91
C GLU A 555 0.68 4.08 -22.70
N ARG A 556 0.77 4.28 -24.01
CA ARG A 556 -0.35 4.16 -24.90
C ARG A 556 -0.05 3.18 -26.02
N GLY A 557 -0.72 2.06 -26.01
CA GLY A 557 -0.63 1.05 -27.05
C GLY A 557 -1.98 0.36 -27.21
N ALA A 558 -2.10 -0.51 -28.22
CA ALA A 558 -3.14 -1.53 -28.15
C ALA A 558 -2.95 -2.29 -26.83
N PRO A 559 -4.02 -2.59 -26.09
CA PRO A 559 -3.89 -3.39 -24.88
C PRO A 559 -3.03 -4.61 -25.18
N ASN A 560 -2.03 -4.90 -24.38
CA ASN A 560 -1.18 -6.07 -24.56
C ASN A 560 -2.04 -7.32 -24.34
N ILE A 561 -2.70 -7.77 -25.43
CA ILE A 561 -3.60 -8.91 -25.39
C ILE A 561 -2.76 -10.15 -25.13
N ALA A 562 -2.83 -10.64 -23.90
CA ALA A 562 -2.18 -11.88 -23.51
C ALA A 562 -2.91 -13.12 -24.09
N PHE A 563 -4.23 -12.99 -24.31
CA PHE A 563 -5.04 -14.04 -24.89
C PHE A 563 -6.40 -13.49 -25.34
N THR A 564 -6.93 -14.03 -26.44
CA THR A 564 -8.33 -13.82 -26.88
C THR A 564 -8.85 -15.07 -27.57
N ASP A 565 -10.13 -15.39 -27.39
CA ASP A 565 -10.83 -16.43 -28.10
C ASP A 565 -12.34 -16.16 -28.09
N THR A 566 -12.95 -16.05 -29.25
CA THR A 566 -14.41 -15.93 -29.45
C THR A 566 -15.08 -17.25 -29.75
N PHE A 567 -14.31 -18.32 -29.85
CA PHE A 567 -14.74 -19.69 -30.23
C PHE A 567 -15.46 -19.84 -31.57
N ASP A 568 -15.79 -18.77 -32.28
CA ASP A 568 -16.56 -18.78 -33.56
C ASP A 568 -15.93 -19.61 -34.66
N SER A 569 -14.60 -19.59 -34.74
CA SER A 569 -13.84 -20.34 -35.75
C SER A 569 -13.77 -21.84 -35.48
N LEU A 570 -14.18 -22.29 -34.29
CA LEU A 570 -14.07 -23.69 -33.91
C LEU A 570 -15.27 -24.50 -34.43
N PRO A 571 -15.07 -25.77 -34.74
CA PRO A 571 -16.17 -26.68 -35.10
C PRO A 571 -17.02 -26.97 -33.84
N THR A 572 -18.33 -27.09 -34.02
CA THR A 572 -19.23 -27.55 -32.96
C THR A 572 -18.91 -28.98 -32.54
N GLY A 573 -19.06 -29.27 -31.24
CA GLY A 573 -18.75 -30.55 -30.62
C GLY A 573 -17.75 -30.46 -29.48
N THR A 574 -17.25 -31.61 -29.06
CA THR A 574 -16.37 -31.68 -27.86
C THR A 574 -15.09 -30.88 -28.08
N LEU A 575 -14.82 -29.96 -27.13
CA LEU A 575 -13.57 -29.19 -27.10
C LEU A 575 -12.43 -30.07 -26.56
N THR A 576 -11.39 -30.27 -27.34
CA THR A 576 -10.25 -31.09 -26.96
C THR A 576 -9.18 -30.28 -26.23
N ASN A 577 -8.47 -30.94 -25.30
CA ASN A 577 -7.36 -30.29 -24.57
C ASN A 577 -6.26 -29.83 -25.54
N GLY A 578 -5.83 -28.59 -25.42
CA GLY A 578 -4.82 -27.94 -26.26
C GLY A 578 -5.39 -27.09 -27.40
N THR A 579 -6.67 -27.19 -27.76
CA THR A 579 -7.32 -26.35 -28.79
C THR A 579 -7.18 -24.87 -28.40
N ASN A 580 -6.67 -24.04 -29.30
CA ASN A 580 -6.34 -22.63 -29.11
C ASN A 580 -5.54 -22.33 -27.81
N GLY A 581 -4.84 -23.34 -27.27
CA GLY A 581 -4.07 -23.25 -26.03
C GLY A 581 -4.90 -23.35 -24.75
N TRP A 582 -6.15 -23.79 -24.87
CA TRP A 582 -6.98 -24.10 -23.70
C TRP A 582 -6.54 -25.42 -23.04
N ARG A 583 -6.46 -25.39 -21.71
CA ARG A 583 -6.42 -26.62 -20.93
C ARG A 583 -7.84 -27.04 -20.59
N VAL A 584 -8.24 -28.18 -21.11
CA VAL A 584 -9.56 -28.76 -20.88
C VAL A 584 -9.43 -29.96 -19.95
N ILE A 585 -10.08 -29.94 -18.81
CA ILE A 585 -10.19 -31.05 -17.89
C ILE A 585 -11.66 -31.43 -17.79
N SER A 586 -11.98 -32.64 -18.19
CA SER A 586 -13.33 -33.18 -18.15
C SER A 586 -13.26 -34.62 -17.61
N THR A 587 -13.84 -34.83 -16.43
CA THR A 587 -14.05 -36.16 -15.85
C THR A 587 -15.53 -36.41 -15.73
N ASN A 588 -16.15 -37.03 -16.71
CA ASN A 588 -17.60 -37.28 -16.81
C ASN A 588 -18.44 -36.03 -17.18
N ASN A 589 -17.84 -35.02 -17.81
CA ASN A 589 -18.52 -33.78 -18.14
C ASN A 589 -18.29 -33.42 -19.61
N ASP A 590 -19.26 -32.76 -20.16
CA ASP A 590 -19.21 -32.27 -21.52
C ASP A 590 -18.67 -30.83 -21.52
N ILE A 591 -17.52 -30.61 -22.18
CA ILE A 591 -17.05 -29.29 -22.57
C ILE A 591 -17.08 -29.26 -24.09
N SER A 592 -18.00 -28.49 -24.65
CA SER A 592 -18.26 -28.49 -26.07
C SER A 592 -18.47 -27.09 -26.63
N VAL A 593 -18.01 -26.86 -27.86
CA VAL A 593 -18.37 -25.69 -28.65
C VAL A 593 -19.81 -25.89 -29.13
N VAL A 594 -20.65 -24.91 -28.92
CA VAL A 594 -22.09 -24.92 -29.22
C VAL A 594 -22.50 -23.67 -30.00
N GLU A 595 -23.54 -23.79 -30.84
CA GLU A 595 -24.12 -22.67 -31.58
C GLU A 595 -25.07 -21.87 -30.70
N THR A 596 -24.50 -21.20 -29.73
CA THR A 596 -25.19 -20.35 -28.76
C THR A 596 -24.33 -19.14 -28.48
N PRO A 597 -24.79 -17.91 -28.71
CA PRO A 597 -26.18 -17.53 -29.08
C PRO A 597 -26.62 -17.86 -30.51
N SER A 598 -25.70 -18.12 -31.46
CA SER A 598 -26.05 -18.42 -32.86
C SER A 598 -25.02 -19.31 -33.57
N ALA A 599 -25.29 -19.72 -34.80
CA ALA A 599 -24.36 -20.52 -35.62
C ALA A 599 -23.08 -19.76 -36.03
N THR A 600 -23.13 -18.43 -36.02
CA THR A 600 -21.99 -17.54 -36.34
C THR A 600 -21.37 -16.90 -35.15
N ASP A 601 -21.97 -17.11 -33.98
CA ASP A 601 -21.55 -16.56 -32.68
C ASP A 601 -21.66 -17.72 -31.68
N LYS A 602 -20.55 -18.42 -31.46
CA LYS A 602 -20.49 -19.68 -30.74
C LYS A 602 -19.82 -19.50 -29.38
N SER A 603 -20.27 -20.30 -28.45
CA SER A 603 -19.70 -20.34 -27.09
C SER A 603 -19.20 -21.73 -26.71
N VAL A 604 -18.40 -21.79 -25.66
CA VAL A 604 -18.07 -23.06 -25.00
C VAL A 604 -19.04 -23.31 -23.84
N ARG A 605 -19.75 -24.42 -23.91
CA ARG A 605 -20.63 -24.90 -22.86
C ARG A 605 -19.88 -25.89 -21.95
N LEU A 606 -19.82 -25.60 -20.68
CA LEU A 606 -19.35 -26.49 -19.63
C LEU A 606 -20.59 -27.12 -18.96
N THR A 607 -20.75 -28.43 -19.08
CA THR A 607 -21.90 -29.15 -18.53
C THR A 607 -21.44 -30.14 -17.48
N ARG A 608 -22.08 -30.13 -16.32
CA ARG A 608 -21.90 -31.15 -15.30
C ARG A 608 -23.17 -32.00 -15.17
N THR A 609 -23.01 -33.29 -15.39
CA THR A 609 -24.13 -34.24 -15.44
C THR A 609 -24.26 -35.15 -14.20
N VAL A 610 -23.29 -35.11 -13.29
CA VAL A 610 -23.20 -36.02 -12.13
C VAL A 610 -23.16 -35.24 -10.83
N ASP A 611 -23.92 -35.72 -9.83
CA ASP A 611 -23.84 -35.28 -8.43
C ASP A 611 -22.77 -36.09 -7.70
N GLY A 612 -21.90 -35.44 -6.95
CA GLY A 612 -20.92 -36.12 -6.08
C GLY A 612 -19.52 -35.49 -6.11
N GLY A 613 -18.93 -35.39 -4.93
CA GLY A 613 -17.66 -34.71 -4.70
C GLY A 613 -16.45 -35.44 -5.30
N GLY A 614 -15.90 -34.88 -6.35
CA GLY A 614 -14.56 -35.12 -6.78
C GLY A 614 -13.80 -33.80 -6.83
N THR A 615 -12.54 -33.80 -6.49
CA THR A 615 -11.65 -32.62 -6.50
C THR A 615 -11.37 -32.10 -7.90
N ASP A 616 -11.75 -32.84 -8.94
CA ASP A 616 -11.47 -32.52 -10.35
C ASP A 616 -12.79 -32.20 -11.08
N GLY A 617 -13.28 -30.97 -10.87
CA GLY A 617 -14.45 -30.47 -11.60
C GLY A 617 -14.15 -30.16 -13.06
N THR A 618 -15.22 -29.98 -13.86
CA THR A 618 -15.14 -29.52 -15.25
C THR A 618 -14.42 -28.16 -15.30
N ASN A 619 -13.36 -28.09 -16.09
CA ASN A 619 -12.44 -26.95 -16.04
C ASN A 619 -11.99 -26.56 -17.46
N LEU A 620 -12.32 -25.34 -17.84
CA LEU A 620 -11.79 -24.66 -19.02
C LEU A 620 -10.79 -23.62 -18.50
N ALA A 621 -9.50 -23.80 -18.75
CA ALA A 621 -8.48 -22.95 -18.17
C ALA A 621 -7.47 -22.44 -19.20
N ARG A 622 -7.01 -21.23 -18.98
CA ARG A 622 -5.83 -20.66 -19.63
C ARG A 622 -4.65 -20.66 -18.65
N LEU A 623 -3.52 -21.25 -19.07
CA LEU A 623 -2.27 -21.25 -18.31
C LEU A 623 -1.27 -20.29 -18.93
N PHE A 624 -0.49 -19.62 -18.08
CA PHE A 624 0.58 -18.72 -18.50
C PHE A 624 1.92 -19.28 -18.04
N SER A 625 2.81 -19.58 -18.99
CA SER A 625 4.17 -20.07 -18.73
C SER A 625 5.01 -19.06 -17.93
N THR A 626 4.77 -17.77 -18.20
CA THR A 626 5.25 -16.64 -17.40
C THR A 626 4.03 -16.00 -16.78
N PRO A 627 3.90 -15.96 -15.44
CA PRO A 627 2.76 -15.35 -14.77
C PRO A 627 2.57 -13.90 -15.20
N LEU A 628 1.32 -13.49 -15.44
CA LEU A 628 0.98 -12.12 -15.77
C LEU A 628 1.10 -11.26 -14.48
N GLN A 629 1.83 -10.16 -14.56
CA GLN A 629 2.06 -9.23 -13.46
C GLN A 629 1.52 -7.84 -13.79
N GLY A 630 1.34 -7.02 -12.77
CA GLY A 630 0.76 -5.69 -12.86
C GLY A 630 -0.76 -5.75 -12.91
N LEU A 631 -1.36 -4.77 -13.56
CA LEU A 631 -2.80 -4.70 -13.78
C LEU A 631 -3.17 -5.61 -14.96
N VAL A 632 -4.13 -6.50 -14.74
CA VAL A 632 -4.60 -7.47 -15.75
C VAL A 632 -6.12 -7.42 -15.84
N THR A 633 -6.65 -7.14 -17.01
CA THR A 633 -8.09 -7.22 -17.28
C THR A 633 -8.45 -8.58 -17.86
N ILE A 634 -9.46 -9.22 -17.30
CA ILE A 634 -10.06 -10.47 -17.75
C ILE A 634 -11.50 -10.19 -18.08
N ASP A 635 -11.87 -10.29 -19.32
CA ASP A 635 -13.18 -9.99 -19.85
C ASP A 635 -13.77 -11.23 -20.53
N ALA A 636 -15.04 -11.54 -20.28
CA ALA A 636 -15.74 -12.65 -20.89
C ALA A 636 -17.26 -12.46 -20.84
N GLN A 637 -17.95 -13.01 -21.84
CA GLN A 637 -19.38 -13.22 -21.80
C GLN A 637 -19.67 -14.54 -21.10
N VAL A 638 -20.62 -14.54 -20.15
CA VAL A 638 -20.98 -15.75 -19.40
C VAL A 638 -22.50 -15.84 -19.26
N MET A 639 -23.05 -17.02 -19.50
CA MET A 639 -24.48 -17.29 -19.31
C MET A 639 -24.67 -18.59 -18.56
N ARG A 640 -25.49 -18.58 -17.52
CA ARG A 640 -25.93 -19.80 -16.84
C ARG A 640 -27.30 -20.22 -17.30
N ASN A 641 -27.45 -21.52 -17.60
CA ASN A 641 -28.69 -22.10 -18.16
C ASN A 641 -29.49 -22.96 -17.16
N ASP A 642 -29.19 -22.87 -15.86
CA ASP A 642 -29.88 -23.60 -14.85
C ASP A 642 -29.91 -22.83 -13.51
N THR A 643 -30.90 -23.16 -12.66
CA THR A 643 -31.11 -22.57 -11.34
C THR A 643 -30.56 -23.45 -10.21
N GLN A 644 -29.74 -24.45 -10.53
CA GLN A 644 -29.22 -25.37 -9.54
C GLN A 644 -28.14 -24.77 -8.64
N ALA A 645 -27.94 -25.39 -7.48
CA ALA A 645 -27.20 -24.81 -6.37
C ALA A 645 -25.65 -24.77 -6.56
N GLY A 646 -25.13 -25.37 -7.63
CA GLY A 646 -23.69 -25.49 -7.88
C GLY A 646 -22.98 -24.16 -8.11
N TRP A 647 -21.71 -24.10 -7.68
CA TRP A 647 -20.84 -22.97 -7.88
C TRP A 647 -20.15 -23.07 -9.25
N PHE A 648 -20.27 -22.02 -10.06
CA PHE A 648 -19.51 -21.86 -11.31
C PHE A 648 -18.66 -20.60 -11.26
N GLY A 649 -17.34 -20.77 -11.36
CA GLY A 649 -16.38 -19.67 -11.44
C GLY A 649 -16.51 -18.82 -12.69
N LEU A 650 -16.35 -17.48 -12.56
CA LEU A 650 -16.70 -16.49 -13.59
C LEU A 650 -15.62 -15.47 -13.97
N PRO A 651 -14.36 -15.68 -13.97
CA PRO A 651 -13.48 -16.82 -13.69
C PRO A 651 -12.96 -16.89 -12.25
N TYR A 652 -12.24 -17.96 -11.98
CA TYR A 652 -11.31 -18.07 -10.86
C TYR A 652 -9.89 -17.77 -11.32
N VAL A 653 -9.13 -17.04 -10.50
CA VAL A 653 -7.75 -16.65 -10.81
C VAL A 653 -6.80 -17.27 -9.79
N TYR A 654 -5.67 -17.82 -10.26
CA TYR A 654 -4.76 -18.62 -9.47
C TYR A 654 -3.31 -18.11 -9.55
N ASN A 655 -2.60 -18.22 -8.43
CA ASN A 655 -1.18 -17.96 -8.35
C ASN A 655 -0.32 -19.13 -8.89
N SER A 656 1.01 -18.96 -8.89
CA SER A 656 1.96 -19.97 -9.39
C SER A 656 1.97 -21.28 -8.59
N SER A 657 1.55 -21.23 -7.33
CA SER A 657 1.42 -22.42 -6.48
C SER A 657 0.11 -23.18 -6.71
N GLY A 658 -0.73 -22.72 -7.66
CA GLY A 658 -2.02 -23.34 -7.96
C GLY A 658 -3.12 -23.02 -6.94
N VAL A 659 -2.89 -22.04 -6.07
CA VAL A 659 -3.89 -21.60 -5.07
C VAL A 659 -4.75 -20.48 -5.68
N GLN A 660 -6.05 -20.56 -5.45
CA GLN A 660 -7.05 -19.61 -5.94
C GLN A 660 -6.97 -18.30 -5.14
N ALA A 661 -6.64 -17.22 -5.82
CA ALA A 661 -6.50 -15.88 -5.23
C ALA A 661 -7.74 -15.01 -5.45
N VAL A 662 -8.36 -15.07 -6.63
CA VAL A 662 -9.61 -14.36 -6.92
C VAL A 662 -10.71 -15.37 -7.22
N SER A 663 -11.89 -15.14 -6.65
CA SER A 663 -13.04 -16.03 -6.74
C SER A 663 -14.32 -15.24 -6.95
N VAL A 664 -14.85 -15.26 -8.16
CA VAL A 664 -16.19 -14.77 -8.50
C VAL A 664 -17.00 -15.93 -9.05
N ALA A 665 -18.25 -16.08 -8.66
CA ALA A 665 -19.06 -17.24 -9.03
C ALA A 665 -20.55 -16.93 -9.15
N PHE A 666 -21.22 -17.67 -10.03
CA PHE A 666 -22.67 -17.86 -9.99
C PHE A 666 -23.03 -19.07 -9.13
N ALA A 667 -23.82 -18.88 -8.10
CA ALA A 667 -24.30 -19.93 -7.24
C ALA A 667 -25.71 -19.62 -6.70
N ARG A 668 -26.60 -20.61 -6.68
CA ARG A 668 -27.93 -20.53 -6.03
C ARG A 668 -28.76 -19.31 -6.46
N GLY A 669 -28.68 -18.90 -7.71
CA GLY A 669 -29.36 -17.70 -8.21
C GLY A 669 -28.68 -16.38 -7.84
N GLN A 670 -27.54 -16.44 -7.19
CA GLN A 670 -26.79 -15.27 -6.70
C GLN A 670 -25.41 -15.17 -7.33
N ILE A 671 -24.89 -13.95 -7.35
CA ILE A 671 -23.52 -13.60 -7.73
C ILE A 671 -22.72 -13.48 -6.45
N HIS A 672 -21.64 -14.23 -6.35
CA HIS A 672 -20.77 -14.29 -5.20
C HIS A 672 -19.36 -13.81 -5.57
N ALA A 673 -18.71 -13.10 -4.66
CA ALA A 673 -17.26 -12.87 -4.69
C ALA A 673 -16.66 -13.05 -3.31
N TYR A 674 -15.42 -13.55 -3.27
CA TYR A 674 -14.65 -13.58 -2.03
C TYR A 674 -13.83 -12.31 -1.89
N GLN A 675 -14.04 -11.59 -0.79
CA GLN A 675 -13.18 -10.51 -0.31
C GLN A 675 -12.31 -11.08 0.82
N GLY A 676 -11.03 -11.29 0.55
CA GLY A 676 -10.19 -12.11 1.43
C GLY A 676 -10.78 -13.51 1.59
N THR A 677 -11.09 -13.91 2.81
CA THR A 677 -11.71 -15.21 3.13
C THR A 677 -13.24 -15.16 3.25
N THR A 678 -13.85 -13.97 3.13
CA THR A 678 -15.28 -13.76 3.31
C THR A 678 -16.02 -13.92 2.00
N ASP A 679 -17.05 -14.80 1.96
CA ASP A 679 -17.99 -14.91 0.85
C ASP A 679 -19.04 -13.79 0.92
N THR A 680 -19.12 -12.99 -0.13
CA THR A 680 -20.02 -11.83 -0.23
C THR A 680 -21.00 -12.04 -1.37
N VAL A 681 -22.28 -11.89 -1.10
CA VAL A 681 -23.35 -11.87 -2.13
C VAL A 681 -23.45 -10.46 -2.70
N LEU A 682 -23.16 -10.32 -4.00
CA LEU A 682 -23.15 -9.05 -4.71
C LEU A 682 -24.49 -8.71 -5.40
N GLY A 683 -25.31 -9.74 -5.63
CA GLY A 683 -26.57 -9.58 -6.35
C GLY A 683 -27.15 -10.91 -6.80
N THR A 684 -28.12 -10.86 -7.72
CA THR A 684 -28.74 -12.04 -8.32
C THR A 684 -28.51 -12.06 -9.82
N TYR A 685 -28.45 -13.27 -10.41
CA TYR A 685 -28.43 -13.42 -11.85
C TYR A 685 -29.75 -14.00 -12.36
N THR A 686 -30.07 -13.73 -13.61
CA THR A 686 -31.20 -14.29 -14.35
C THR A 686 -30.71 -15.46 -15.21
N ASN A 687 -31.36 -16.62 -15.06
CA ASN A 687 -31.05 -17.80 -15.85
C ASN A 687 -31.28 -17.55 -17.34
N GLY A 688 -30.36 -17.98 -18.20
CA GLY A 688 -30.43 -17.77 -19.64
C GLY A 688 -30.10 -16.38 -20.13
N LYS A 689 -29.73 -15.44 -19.23
CA LYS A 689 -29.19 -14.12 -19.61
C LYS A 689 -27.68 -14.18 -19.74
N TRP A 690 -27.13 -13.57 -20.79
CA TRP A 690 -25.72 -13.28 -20.95
C TRP A 690 -25.30 -12.11 -20.07
N TYR A 691 -24.17 -12.22 -19.40
CA TYR A 691 -23.53 -11.19 -18.59
C TYR A 691 -22.11 -10.99 -19.07
N ARG A 692 -21.73 -9.76 -19.33
CA ARG A 692 -20.31 -9.41 -19.51
C ARG A 692 -19.68 -9.27 -18.14
N ILE A 693 -18.71 -10.11 -17.85
CA ILE A 693 -17.93 -10.11 -16.61
C ILE A 693 -16.57 -9.54 -16.93
N THR A 694 -16.22 -8.42 -16.30
CA THR A 694 -14.90 -7.81 -16.40
C THR A 694 -14.25 -7.79 -15.01
N LEU A 695 -13.14 -8.51 -14.86
CA LEU A 695 -12.30 -8.48 -13.68
C LEU A 695 -11.06 -7.65 -13.98
N THR A 696 -10.81 -6.62 -13.19
CA THR A 696 -9.55 -5.88 -13.19
C THR A 696 -8.74 -6.34 -11.98
N VAL A 697 -7.65 -7.06 -12.22
CA VAL A 697 -6.85 -7.74 -11.20
C VAL A 697 -5.50 -7.05 -11.07
N ASP A 698 -5.24 -6.44 -9.93
CA ASP A 698 -3.97 -5.80 -9.62
C ASP A 698 -3.09 -6.74 -8.78
N THR A 699 -2.09 -7.32 -9.43
CA THR A 699 -1.17 -8.26 -8.76
C THR A 699 -0.10 -7.54 -7.92
N VAL A 700 0.05 -6.24 -8.04
CA VAL A 700 0.95 -5.41 -7.23
C VAL A 700 0.29 -5.07 -5.90
N ASN A 701 -0.92 -4.50 -5.97
CA ASN A 701 -1.66 -4.08 -4.77
C ASN A 701 -2.50 -5.21 -4.14
N GLN A 702 -2.50 -6.41 -4.75
CA GLN A 702 -3.21 -7.60 -4.26
C GLN A 702 -4.73 -7.38 -4.15
N ARG A 703 -5.30 -6.66 -5.12
CA ARG A 703 -6.69 -6.22 -5.16
C ARG A 703 -7.33 -6.53 -6.50
N PHE A 704 -8.66 -6.54 -6.53
CA PHE A 704 -9.40 -6.69 -7.79
C PHE A 704 -10.72 -5.91 -7.75
N ASP A 705 -11.13 -5.49 -8.95
CA ASP A 705 -12.44 -4.91 -9.22
C ASP A 705 -13.28 -5.85 -10.06
N LEU A 706 -14.59 -5.74 -9.94
CA LEU A 706 -15.56 -6.50 -10.71
C LEU A 706 -16.59 -5.56 -11.33
N ASP A 707 -16.69 -5.60 -12.66
CA ASP A 707 -17.77 -4.97 -13.40
C ASP A 707 -18.66 -6.07 -14.01
N ILE A 708 -19.98 -5.85 -14.00
CA ILE A 708 -20.98 -6.72 -14.65
C ILE A 708 -21.84 -5.86 -15.57
N ASP A 709 -21.87 -6.22 -16.86
CA ASP A 709 -22.56 -5.45 -17.91
C ASP A 709 -22.12 -3.97 -17.95
N GLY A 710 -20.85 -3.68 -17.58
CA GLY A 710 -20.26 -2.35 -17.54
C GLY A 710 -20.56 -1.53 -16.27
N GLU A 711 -21.32 -2.07 -15.33
CA GLU A 711 -21.56 -1.47 -14.02
C GLU A 711 -20.57 -2.01 -12.99
N ARG A 712 -19.89 -1.12 -12.25
CA ARG A 712 -18.96 -1.47 -11.18
C ARG A 712 -19.74 -2.02 -9.98
N ILE A 713 -19.58 -3.31 -9.70
CA ILE A 713 -20.29 -4.03 -8.62
C ILE A 713 -19.41 -4.21 -7.38
N LEU A 714 -18.10 -4.28 -7.58
CA LEU A 714 -17.15 -4.48 -6.50
C LEU A 714 -15.87 -3.67 -6.81
N THR A 715 -15.40 -2.91 -5.83
CA THR A 715 -14.19 -2.10 -5.95
C THR A 715 -13.19 -2.54 -4.90
N ASP A 716 -11.93 -2.63 -5.32
CA ASP A 716 -10.76 -2.80 -4.45
C ASP A 716 -10.84 -3.99 -3.48
N ALA A 717 -11.44 -5.08 -3.93
CA ALA A 717 -11.59 -6.30 -3.14
C ALA A 717 -10.26 -7.01 -2.93
N THR A 718 -10.02 -7.49 -1.70
CA THR A 718 -8.77 -8.17 -1.34
C THR A 718 -8.69 -9.58 -1.90
N PHE A 719 -7.50 -10.01 -2.29
CA PHE A 719 -7.25 -11.40 -2.67
C PHE A 719 -7.45 -12.37 -1.49
N ARG A 720 -7.86 -13.59 -1.79
CA ARG A 720 -7.96 -14.70 -0.81
C ARG A 720 -6.59 -15.19 -0.32
N THR A 721 -5.57 -15.02 -1.14
CA THR A 721 -4.18 -15.39 -0.88
C THR A 721 -3.27 -14.57 -1.78
N SER A 722 -2.03 -14.38 -1.36
CA SER A 722 -1.05 -13.62 -2.14
C SER A 722 -0.85 -14.19 -3.55
N MET A 723 -0.85 -13.30 -4.54
CA MET A 723 -0.69 -13.62 -5.95
C MET A 723 0.20 -12.57 -6.65
N PRO A 724 1.53 -12.72 -6.60
CA PRO A 724 2.45 -11.78 -7.26
C PRO A 724 2.39 -11.84 -8.78
N GLY A 725 1.62 -12.78 -9.33
CA GLY A 725 1.35 -12.90 -10.76
C GLY A 725 0.33 -13.99 -11.05
N ILE A 726 -0.48 -13.77 -12.11
CA ILE A 726 -1.53 -14.69 -12.54
C ILE A 726 -0.90 -15.83 -13.34
N ALA A 727 -0.95 -17.04 -12.81
CA ALA A 727 -0.44 -18.23 -13.52
C ALA A 727 -1.54 -19.02 -14.24
N LYS A 728 -2.79 -18.92 -13.77
CA LYS A 728 -3.93 -19.61 -14.36
C LYS A 728 -5.22 -18.80 -14.18
N ILE A 729 -6.03 -18.78 -15.22
CA ILE A 729 -7.41 -18.29 -15.20
C ILE A 729 -8.31 -19.45 -15.62
N ALA A 730 -9.40 -19.73 -14.88
CA ALA A 730 -10.23 -20.87 -15.14
C ALA A 730 -11.72 -20.60 -14.90
N TRP A 731 -12.52 -21.02 -15.86
CA TRP A 731 -13.97 -21.21 -15.70
C TRP A 731 -14.19 -22.65 -15.21
N TYR A 732 -14.75 -22.77 -14.03
CA TYR A 732 -14.70 -24.02 -13.27
C TYR A 732 -16.03 -24.33 -12.58
N SER A 733 -16.47 -25.57 -12.70
CA SER A 733 -17.60 -26.09 -11.94
C SER A 733 -17.10 -26.71 -10.63
N ASN A 734 -17.38 -26.08 -9.50
CA ASN A 734 -17.01 -26.60 -8.19
C ASN A 734 -18.03 -27.65 -7.70
N GLY A 735 -17.51 -28.77 -7.23
CA GLY A 735 -18.13 -30.05 -6.92
C GLY A 735 -19.55 -30.06 -6.35
N GLY A 736 -20.31 -31.07 -6.65
CA GLY A 736 -21.52 -31.52 -5.96
C GLY A 736 -22.82 -31.43 -6.75
N GLU A 737 -22.98 -30.53 -7.71
CA GLU A 737 -24.29 -30.29 -8.32
C GLU A 737 -24.23 -30.17 -9.86
N ARG A 738 -25.35 -30.61 -10.49
CA ARG A 738 -25.52 -30.53 -11.93
C ARG A 738 -25.71 -29.10 -12.41
N GLY A 739 -25.38 -28.84 -13.66
CA GLY A 739 -25.64 -27.56 -14.28
C GLY A 739 -24.81 -27.30 -15.50
N SER A 740 -25.08 -26.18 -16.17
CA SER A 740 -24.29 -25.73 -17.31
C SER A 740 -24.05 -24.22 -17.29
N VAL A 741 -22.87 -23.83 -17.77
CA VAL A 741 -22.51 -22.45 -18.02
C VAL A 741 -21.94 -22.35 -19.44
N HIS A 742 -22.25 -21.26 -20.11
CA HIS A 742 -21.66 -20.88 -21.37
C HIS A 742 -20.61 -19.80 -21.13
N VAL A 743 -19.50 -19.88 -21.84
CA VAL A 743 -18.41 -18.90 -21.80
C VAL A 743 -18.09 -18.50 -23.23
N ASP A 744 -17.95 -17.21 -23.46
CA ASP A 744 -17.70 -16.65 -24.78
C ASP A 744 -16.87 -15.36 -24.71
N ASP A 745 -16.39 -14.89 -25.86
CA ASP A 745 -15.68 -13.60 -26.00
C ASP A 745 -14.59 -13.38 -24.96
N VAL A 746 -13.79 -14.42 -24.69
CA VAL A 746 -12.74 -14.34 -23.68
C VAL A 746 -11.62 -13.44 -24.16
N ARG A 747 -11.31 -12.40 -23.38
CA ARG A 747 -10.18 -11.50 -23.61
C ARG A 747 -9.40 -11.31 -22.32
N ILE A 748 -8.09 -11.52 -22.37
CA ILE A 748 -7.18 -11.30 -21.27
C ILE A 748 -6.11 -10.31 -21.75
N ALA A 749 -6.00 -9.16 -21.09
CA ALA A 749 -5.10 -8.10 -21.48
C ALA A 749 -4.30 -7.61 -20.27
N ARG A 750 -3.08 -7.15 -20.48
CA ARG A 750 -2.32 -6.39 -19.50
C ARG A 750 -2.68 -4.91 -19.64
N GLY A 751 -2.84 -4.23 -18.51
CA GLY A 751 -3.26 -2.84 -18.43
C GLY A 751 -4.74 -2.68 -18.03
N PRO A 752 -5.17 -1.45 -17.74
CA PRO A 752 -6.55 -1.16 -17.35
C PRO A 752 -7.54 -1.43 -18.48
N ALA A 753 -8.78 -1.69 -18.13
CA ALA A 753 -9.90 -1.72 -19.07
C ALA A 753 -10.21 -0.27 -19.53
N TYR A 754 -9.45 0.28 -20.45
CA TYR A 754 -9.83 1.54 -21.10
C TYR A 754 -11.03 1.27 -22.01
N GLY A 755 -12.09 2.07 -21.84
CA GLY A 755 -13.38 1.91 -22.45
C GLY A 755 -13.32 1.68 -23.97
N GLN A 756 -14.07 0.68 -24.44
CA GLN A 756 -14.45 0.50 -25.83
C GLN A 756 -15.52 1.53 -26.19
#